data_d31982dcd494b185cfa84463e81b692a
#
_entry.id   d31982dcd494b185cfa84463e81b692a
#
_cell.length_a   1.000
_cell.length_b   1.000
_cell.length_c   1.000
_cell.angle_alpha   90.00
_cell.angle_beta   90.00
_cell.angle_gamma   90.00
#
_symmetry.space_group_name_H-M   'P 1'
#
loop_
_entity.id
_entity.type
_entity.pdbx_description
1 polymer ?
#
loop_
_entity_poly.entity_id
_entity_poly.type
_entity_poly.pdbx_seq_one_letter_code
_entity_poly.pdbx_strand_id
1 'polypeptide(L)'
;KGGIGWKDFKPLTLEDVPAEVEAMTLPTKDGRTRNTTFMSSGDYLAHRAKIAAEQQGITEEELYQRVFDQVSQQDPETDLDYESGVSGDPRTARASKTVVHSRPAAPRPLPQTQSGDLNLKDQTALMARHLYRIRTRRGECSALATNGHNLIVNVHMITDLKDDDPVMLLPPNHVTPITISFHRRDIVIIGNSDIAIWKNIARLPAAPRFSKYFVRASDLSHFTTFNGMIYSRGADGNVHEYHGTIQAIRETKWYGTPYVIRKDGETIKKEIFLSGWTSDISTSHGTCGSIWLAKENAYGKPFQRRALGIHIAGFTSQYSGAFAALLTEEDIEGAIDWDIDTSAAELEAQSMCISTREHTLVGPGYDTIGAVAPKDASFNPSKTNIIRSKTYGLVAPPVTAPAILTPLDPRNPTQQHPLRKALTKYESRTVPFPASARKPVTQLIEYKLSKTLGPCQYYDLTLDEVVNGIAVPGYAGLEMESSPGYRWKKLRPSGEEGKAFLFNDRIADAGFTFRDENGPQDPVPGWPECKKLWTMKPELEQRVWEDLSTLHRGERPLFIWEHQLKDERRPLKKIKDVNTRIFTMAQVNATIVSRALSLHFVAKFYETVGQGFSAVGIDTSSPIWAKLRRDMLNVSDRGCDGDFGKFDGTLDPDLIMDSLRIIARWQDHLTLWRKDHETGQWTSLVFGPKELERALILMANEFIHTYQLVFDCLHRKWQGNPSGNCLTVVINTIVNAMYLRLAFAYLRWKNPIALLPIAAYDRYVKDWFYGDDNVLAISPDILDWFNPLAISEYFATLGLEYTTADKSGIKQQVKKVKDFRFLKRQWRPDTEFRHLMWDPIDPDTINELTNWIRINPDIDPDLQLREQFSNALREAVAHDRRFYREFLRKCNDALKQCNLDQFPDEFDGFRTSRIGRLAGVSVTAETKLAENSATVISVRI
;
A
#
# COMPACT_ATOMS: atom_id res chain seq x y z
N LYS A 1 -23.24 39.31 20.98
CA LYS A 1 -22.28 40.00 20.14
C LYS A 1 -20.88 39.78 20.72
N GLY A 2 -20.38 38.61 20.72
CA GLY A 2 -19.04 38.21 21.10
C GLY A 2 -18.88 36.78 20.70
N GLY A 3 -18.44 36.52 19.45
CA GLY A 3 -18.07 35.17 19.01
C GLY A 3 -16.92 34.68 19.87
N ILE A 4 -17.00 33.48 20.39
CA ILE A 4 -15.90 32.83 21.10
C ILE A 4 -14.81 32.53 20.06
N GLY A 5 -13.79 33.39 20.04
CA GLY A 5 -12.62 33.18 19.16
C GLY A 5 -11.70 32.14 19.77
N TRP A 6 -10.93 31.42 18.92
CA TRP A 6 -9.90 30.48 19.36
C TRP A 6 -8.87 31.07 20.35
N LYS A 7 -8.79 32.39 20.47
CA LYS A 7 -7.93 33.12 21.44
C LYS A 7 -8.39 32.98 22.88
N ASP A 8 -9.66 32.63 23.11
CA ASP A 8 -10.26 32.49 24.44
C ASP A 8 -10.04 31.10 25.03
N PHE A 9 -9.42 30.19 24.29
CA PHE A 9 -9.14 28.84 24.76
C PHE A 9 -7.72 28.74 25.31
N LYS A 10 -7.60 28.49 26.61
CA LYS A 10 -6.33 28.13 27.24
C LYS A 10 -5.83 26.78 26.69
N PRO A 11 -4.51 26.58 26.52
CA PRO A 11 -3.96 25.25 26.25
C PRO A 11 -4.41 24.24 27.31
N LEU A 12 -4.78 23.02 26.89
CA LEU A 12 -5.10 21.94 27.81
C LEU A 12 -3.90 21.64 28.70
N THR A 13 -4.10 21.59 30.00
CA THR A 13 -3.14 21.06 30.97
C THR A 13 -3.50 19.63 31.30
N LEU A 14 -2.59 18.88 31.96
CA LEU A 14 -2.86 17.52 32.41
C LEU A 14 -4.05 17.42 33.35
N GLU A 15 -4.41 18.52 34.03
CA GLU A 15 -5.55 18.61 34.95
C GLU A 15 -6.89 18.73 34.21
N ASP A 16 -6.88 19.13 32.91
CA ASP A 16 -8.07 19.28 32.09
C ASP A 16 -8.44 17.95 31.38
N VAL A 17 -7.68 16.86 31.61
CA VAL A 17 -7.90 15.56 30.95
C VAL A 17 -8.73 14.68 31.89
N PRO A 18 -9.88 14.11 31.43
CA PRO A 18 -10.65 13.18 32.25
C PRO A 18 -9.79 12.01 32.72
N ALA A 19 -9.98 11.61 34.00
CA ALA A 19 -9.25 10.50 34.63
C ALA A 19 -9.41 9.13 33.88
N GLU A 20 -10.36 9.05 32.97
CA GLU A 20 -10.66 7.87 32.15
C GLU A 20 -9.79 7.78 30.87
N VAL A 21 -9.03 8.82 30.54
CA VAL A 21 -8.11 8.81 29.40
C VAL A 21 -6.77 8.27 29.89
N GLU A 22 -6.46 7.03 29.56
CA GLU A 22 -5.13 6.46 29.84
C GLU A 22 -4.03 7.33 29.21
N ALA A 23 -3.19 7.90 30.07
CA ALA A 23 -1.99 8.61 29.63
C ALA A 23 -1.02 7.60 29.01
N MET A 24 -0.83 7.67 27.70
CA MET A 24 0.17 6.86 27.01
C MET A 24 1.56 7.46 27.22
N THR A 25 2.43 6.70 27.85
CA THR A 25 3.84 7.05 28.04
C THR A 25 4.66 6.54 26.87
N LEU A 26 5.17 7.46 26.03
CA LEU A 26 6.09 7.12 24.95
C LEU A 26 7.54 7.34 25.42
N PRO A 27 8.44 6.36 25.21
CA PRO A 27 9.86 6.56 25.47
C PRO A 27 10.43 7.58 24.46
N THR A 28 11.13 8.57 24.97
CA THR A 28 11.89 9.52 24.14
C THR A 28 13.33 9.01 23.97
N LYS A 29 14.03 9.46 22.90
CA LYS A 29 15.42 9.05 22.56
C LYS A 29 16.45 9.28 23.71
N ASP A 30 16.14 10.12 24.67
CA ASP A 30 16.97 10.45 25.83
C ASP A 30 16.59 9.64 27.09
N GLY A 31 15.78 8.60 26.96
CA GLY A 31 15.38 7.71 28.05
C GLY A 31 14.38 8.32 29.04
N ARG A 32 13.84 9.49 28.73
CA ARG A 32 12.78 10.12 29.51
C ARG A 32 11.42 9.68 29.00
N THR A 33 10.47 9.47 29.89
CA THR A 33 9.09 9.19 29.51
C THR A 33 8.33 10.51 29.36
N ARG A 34 7.68 10.71 28.21
CA ARG A 34 6.75 11.82 27.99
C ARG A 34 5.32 11.27 28.05
N ASN A 35 4.53 11.79 28.98
CA ASN A 35 3.09 11.53 28.98
C ASN A 35 2.46 12.29 27.80
N THR A 36 1.97 11.55 26.83
CA THR A 36 1.28 12.13 25.67
C THR A 36 -0.16 11.64 25.68
N THR A 37 -1.06 12.57 25.82
CA THR A 37 -2.50 12.30 25.74
C THR A 37 -2.92 12.36 24.28
N PHE A 38 -3.42 11.26 23.73
CA PHE A 38 -3.98 11.21 22.39
C PHE A 38 -5.49 11.39 22.48
N MET A 39 -5.97 12.56 22.06
CA MET A 39 -7.38 12.78 21.73
C MET A 39 -7.54 12.91 20.22
N SER A 40 -8.58 12.31 19.64
CA SER A 40 -8.97 12.67 18.27
C SER A 40 -9.40 14.14 18.23
N SER A 41 -9.31 14.76 17.06
CA SER A 41 -9.81 16.14 16.89
C SER A 41 -11.28 16.25 17.28
N GLY A 42 -12.09 15.20 17.06
CA GLY A 42 -13.49 15.15 17.46
C GLY A 42 -13.66 15.02 18.98
N ASP A 43 -12.90 14.15 19.64
CA ASP A 43 -12.94 13.99 21.10
C ASP A 43 -12.43 15.23 21.82
N TYR A 44 -11.40 15.87 21.26
CA TYR A 44 -10.91 17.15 21.75
C TYR A 44 -11.97 18.25 21.64
N LEU A 45 -12.65 18.36 20.50
CA LEU A 45 -13.72 19.34 20.30
C LEU A 45 -14.92 19.06 21.21
N ALA A 46 -15.32 17.79 21.37
CA ALA A 46 -16.40 17.40 22.28
C ALA A 46 -16.06 17.74 23.75
N HIS A 47 -14.85 17.41 24.16
CA HIS A 47 -14.38 17.74 25.52
C HIS A 47 -14.29 19.26 25.75
N ARG A 48 -13.87 20.02 24.75
CA ARG A 48 -13.85 21.49 24.81
C ARG A 48 -15.24 22.08 24.80
N ALA A 49 -16.19 21.49 24.04
CA ALA A 49 -17.58 21.90 24.04
C ALA A 49 -18.21 21.71 25.42
N LYS A 50 -17.92 20.59 26.09
CA LYS A 50 -18.36 20.30 27.45
C LYS A 50 -17.85 21.34 28.46
N ILE A 51 -16.54 21.62 28.46
CA ILE A 51 -15.92 22.65 29.30
C ILE A 51 -16.55 24.03 29.02
N ALA A 52 -16.75 24.38 27.74
CA ALA A 52 -17.33 25.65 27.36
C ALA A 52 -18.81 25.78 27.78
N ALA A 53 -19.59 24.70 27.72
CA ALA A 53 -20.96 24.65 28.19
C ALA A 53 -21.04 24.81 29.74
N GLU A 54 -20.19 24.11 30.49
CA GLU A 54 -20.07 24.22 31.94
C GLU A 54 -19.67 25.64 32.38
N GLN A 55 -18.70 26.27 31.67
CA GLN A 55 -18.26 27.64 31.94
C GLN A 55 -19.35 28.69 31.68
N GLN A 56 -20.29 28.40 30.76
CA GLN A 56 -21.42 29.28 30.42
C GLN A 56 -22.70 28.93 31.18
N GLY A 57 -22.70 27.84 31.97
CA GLY A 57 -23.86 27.38 32.71
C GLY A 57 -25.01 26.89 31.84
N ILE A 58 -24.71 26.37 30.67
CA ILE A 58 -25.64 25.83 29.68
C ILE A 58 -25.32 24.36 29.37
N THR A 59 -26.27 23.65 28.77
CA THR A 59 -26.03 22.26 28.35
C THR A 59 -25.19 22.22 27.06
N GLU A 60 -24.50 21.09 26.82
CA GLU A 60 -23.76 20.87 25.59
C GLU A 60 -24.66 20.99 24.35
N GLU A 61 -25.91 20.50 24.43
CA GLU A 61 -26.90 20.59 23.38
C GLU A 61 -27.28 22.04 23.07
N GLU A 62 -27.45 22.87 24.08
CA GLU A 62 -27.69 24.31 23.91
C GLU A 62 -26.48 25.03 23.30
N LEU A 63 -25.24 24.61 23.65
CA LEU A 63 -24.04 25.16 23.04
C LEU A 63 -23.96 24.77 21.56
N TYR A 64 -24.18 23.49 21.23
CA TYR A 64 -24.21 23.02 19.84
C TYR A 64 -25.30 23.67 19.03
N GLN A 65 -26.50 23.87 19.60
CA GLN A 65 -27.60 24.56 18.92
C GLN A 65 -27.25 26.02 18.64
N ARG A 66 -26.66 26.73 19.60
CA ARG A 66 -26.19 28.11 19.40
C ARG A 66 -25.12 28.23 18.30
N VAL A 67 -24.17 27.28 18.28
CA VAL A 67 -23.14 27.22 17.21
C VAL A 67 -23.78 26.92 15.87
N PHE A 68 -24.70 25.98 15.83
CA PHE A 68 -25.44 25.61 14.61
C PHE A 68 -26.29 26.78 14.11
N ASP A 69 -27.02 27.49 14.98
CA ASP A 69 -27.82 28.65 14.63
C ASP A 69 -26.95 29.83 14.14
N GLN A 70 -25.75 30.02 14.72
CA GLN A 70 -24.78 31.02 14.24
C GLN A 70 -24.19 30.65 12.87
N VAL A 71 -23.97 29.38 12.60
CA VAL A 71 -23.48 28.90 11.28
C VAL A 71 -24.61 28.95 10.25
N SER A 72 -25.85 28.68 10.66
CA SER A 72 -27.04 28.70 9.78
C SER A 72 -27.55 30.11 9.49
N GLN A 73 -27.22 31.12 10.33
CA GLN A 73 -27.57 32.52 10.13
C GLN A 73 -26.51 33.31 9.37
N GLN A 74 -25.39 32.68 9.01
CA GLN A 74 -24.48 33.21 8.03
C GLN A 74 -25.08 32.92 6.65
N ASP A 75 -25.73 33.93 6.10
CA ASP A 75 -26.37 33.95 4.80
C ASP A 75 -25.38 33.43 3.72
N PRO A 76 -25.75 32.43 2.90
CA PRO A 76 -24.90 31.98 1.81
C PRO A 76 -24.79 32.98 0.64
N GLU A 77 -25.51 34.10 0.71
CA GLU A 77 -25.61 35.10 -0.34
C GLU A 77 -24.81 36.41 -0.08
N THR A 78 -23.75 36.39 0.70
CA THR A 78 -22.72 37.39 0.40
C THR A 78 -21.87 36.82 -0.72
N ASP A 79 -22.35 36.99 -1.95
CA ASP A 79 -21.54 37.01 -3.15
C ASP A 79 -20.36 37.98 -2.90
N LEU A 80 -19.32 37.47 -2.30
CA LEU A 80 -18.00 38.01 -2.51
C LEU A 80 -17.71 37.62 -3.95
N ASP A 81 -17.95 38.53 -4.88
CA ASP A 81 -17.42 38.51 -6.23
C ASP A 81 -15.89 38.40 -6.12
N TYR A 82 -15.48 37.14 -5.84
CA TYR A 82 -14.11 36.77 -5.94
C TYR A 82 -13.84 36.50 -7.41
N GLU A 83 -13.52 37.57 -8.16
CA GLU A 83 -12.85 37.45 -9.45
C GLU A 83 -11.46 36.83 -9.20
N SER A 84 -11.44 35.53 -8.88
CA SER A 84 -10.22 34.75 -8.90
C SER A 84 -9.66 34.87 -10.30
N GLY A 85 -8.51 35.53 -10.48
CA GLY A 85 -7.66 35.49 -11.67
C GLY A 85 -8.38 35.20 -12.99
N VAL A 86 -9.55 35.75 -13.19
CA VAL A 86 -10.36 35.54 -14.38
C VAL A 86 -9.66 36.25 -15.53
N SER A 87 -9.23 35.45 -16.49
CA SER A 87 -8.88 35.96 -17.82
C SER A 87 -10.03 36.82 -18.33
N GLY A 88 -9.74 38.02 -18.79
CA GLY A 88 -10.72 38.98 -19.24
C GLY A 88 -11.55 38.53 -20.43
N ASP A 89 -12.52 39.35 -20.83
CA ASP A 89 -13.44 39.06 -21.95
C ASP A 89 -12.65 38.63 -23.20
N PRO A 90 -12.95 37.42 -23.72
CA PRO A 90 -12.28 36.86 -24.90
C PRO A 90 -12.37 37.78 -26.14
N ARG A 91 -13.27 38.75 -26.14
CA ARG A 91 -13.50 39.64 -27.25
C ARG A 91 -12.49 40.77 -27.37
N THR A 92 -11.71 41.04 -26.32
CA THR A 92 -10.71 42.16 -26.29
C THR A 92 -9.26 41.67 -26.30
N ALA A 93 -9.03 40.35 -26.20
CA ALA A 93 -7.71 39.75 -26.15
C ALA A 93 -7.05 39.70 -27.55
N ARG A 94 -5.83 40.20 -27.71
CA ARG A 94 -5.01 39.91 -28.89
C ARG A 94 -4.75 38.40 -28.96
N ALA A 95 -5.01 37.80 -30.11
CA ALA A 95 -4.77 36.40 -30.34
C ALA A 95 -3.30 36.01 -30.08
N SER A 96 -3.01 35.36 -28.97
CA SER A 96 -1.73 34.69 -28.75
C SER A 96 -1.68 33.42 -29.61
N LYS A 97 -0.50 33.09 -30.14
CA LYS A 97 -0.32 31.79 -30.82
C LYS A 97 -0.44 30.68 -29.78
N THR A 98 -1.57 29.99 -29.80
CA THR A 98 -1.80 28.79 -28.99
C THR A 98 -1.44 27.57 -29.81
N VAL A 99 -0.54 26.74 -29.32
CA VAL A 99 -0.26 25.41 -29.89
C VAL A 99 -0.96 24.38 -29.04
N VAL A 100 -1.91 23.68 -29.61
CA VAL A 100 -2.62 22.59 -28.95
C VAL A 100 -1.93 21.28 -29.30
N HIS A 101 -1.36 20.62 -28.33
CA HIS A 101 -0.87 19.24 -28.50
C HIS A 101 -2.01 18.28 -28.21
N SER A 102 -2.56 17.65 -29.27
CA SER A 102 -3.41 16.47 -29.09
C SER A 102 -2.62 15.39 -28.37
N ARG A 103 -3.22 14.68 -27.42
CA ARG A 103 -2.65 13.60 -26.57
C ARG A 103 -1.15 13.40 -26.76
N PRO A 104 -0.32 13.38 -25.73
CA PRO A 104 1.10 13.26 -25.91
C PRO A 104 1.37 12.10 -26.88
N ALA A 105 1.94 12.42 -28.04
CA ALA A 105 2.41 11.39 -28.96
C ALA A 105 3.31 10.45 -28.17
N ALA A 106 3.30 9.16 -28.53
CA ALA A 106 4.19 8.21 -27.89
C ALA A 106 5.57 8.82 -27.74
N PRO A 107 6.16 8.69 -26.58
CA PRO A 107 7.52 9.13 -26.41
C PRO A 107 8.37 8.36 -27.42
N ARG A 108 8.95 9.08 -28.37
CA ARG A 108 10.08 8.53 -29.09
C ARG A 108 11.15 8.20 -28.06
N PRO A 109 11.93 7.10 -28.24
CA PRO A 109 13.06 6.85 -27.37
C PRO A 109 13.88 8.14 -27.28
N LEU A 110 14.01 8.66 -26.07
CA LEU A 110 14.79 9.86 -25.85
C LEU A 110 16.24 9.51 -26.15
N PRO A 111 16.97 10.33 -26.93
CA PRO A 111 18.38 10.11 -27.13
C PRO A 111 19.06 10.11 -25.76
N GLN A 112 19.85 9.09 -25.48
CA GLN A 112 20.71 9.07 -24.29
C GLN A 112 21.74 10.18 -24.46
N THR A 113 21.50 11.32 -23.82
CA THR A 113 22.53 12.36 -23.72
C THR A 113 23.48 11.93 -22.60
N GLN A 114 24.78 11.93 -22.87
CA GLN A 114 25.83 11.62 -21.89
C GLN A 114 25.94 12.67 -20.76
N SER A 115 25.25 13.79 -20.84
CA SER A 115 25.08 14.79 -19.78
C SER A 115 23.65 14.70 -19.26
N GLY A 116 23.45 14.59 -17.95
CA GLY A 116 22.16 14.39 -17.31
C GLY A 116 21.14 15.53 -17.44
N ASP A 117 21.33 16.49 -18.35
CA ASP A 117 20.46 17.63 -18.57
C ASP A 117 19.55 17.37 -19.78
N LEU A 118 18.25 17.25 -19.51
CA LEU A 118 17.22 17.17 -20.54
C LEU A 118 17.07 18.50 -21.28
N ASN A 119 16.88 18.43 -22.61
CA ASN A 119 16.51 19.63 -23.38
C ASN A 119 15.07 20.06 -23.07
N LEU A 120 14.65 21.26 -23.53
CA LEU A 120 13.32 21.82 -23.24
C LEU A 120 12.18 20.87 -23.65
N LYS A 121 12.30 20.20 -24.79
CA LYS A 121 11.26 19.30 -25.31
C LYS A 121 11.10 18.08 -24.41
N ASP A 122 12.19 17.54 -23.92
CA ASP A 122 12.17 16.37 -23.06
C ASP A 122 11.68 16.74 -21.64
N GLN A 123 12.09 17.90 -21.13
CA GLN A 123 11.57 18.44 -19.87
C GLN A 123 10.05 18.64 -19.92
N THR A 124 9.54 19.27 -20.98
CA THR A 124 8.08 19.48 -21.13
C THR A 124 7.32 18.19 -21.33
N ALA A 125 7.87 17.22 -22.08
CA ALA A 125 7.27 15.90 -22.25
C ALA A 125 7.18 15.13 -20.93
N LEU A 126 8.20 15.23 -20.09
CA LEU A 126 8.20 14.63 -18.75
C LEU A 126 7.20 15.35 -17.83
N MET A 127 7.19 16.67 -17.80
CA MET A 127 6.24 17.48 -17.01
C MET A 127 4.79 17.24 -17.42
N ALA A 128 4.51 17.05 -18.72
CA ALA A 128 3.18 16.81 -19.23
C ALA A 128 2.49 15.60 -18.57
N ARG A 129 3.24 14.57 -18.18
CA ARG A 129 2.71 13.37 -17.51
C ARG A 129 2.43 13.57 -16.04
N HIS A 130 2.96 14.64 -15.45
CA HIS A 130 2.80 14.99 -14.06
C HIS A 130 2.01 16.29 -13.86
N LEU A 131 1.49 16.87 -14.94
CA LEU A 131 0.63 18.03 -14.90
C LEU A 131 -0.84 17.59 -14.84
N TYR A 132 -1.39 17.59 -13.65
CA TYR A 132 -2.76 17.21 -13.33
C TYR A 132 -3.70 18.42 -13.48
N ARG A 133 -5.02 18.15 -13.45
CA ARG A 133 -5.99 19.19 -13.12
C ARG A 133 -6.56 18.91 -11.74
N ILE A 134 -6.60 19.92 -10.92
CA ILE A 134 -7.26 19.89 -9.61
C ILE A 134 -8.65 20.52 -9.75
N ARG A 135 -9.65 19.84 -9.21
CA ARG A 135 -11.04 20.33 -9.13
C ARG A 135 -11.44 20.48 -7.68
N THR A 136 -11.83 21.69 -7.32
CA THR A 136 -12.37 22.08 -6.01
C THR A 136 -13.73 22.75 -6.18
N ARG A 137 -14.34 23.22 -5.09
CA ARG A 137 -15.57 24.02 -5.15
C ARG A 137 -15.40 25.34 -5.92
N ARG A 138 -14.18 25.86 -6.02
CA ARG A 138 -13.85 27.11 -6.73
C ARG A 138 -13.63 26.96 -8.23
N GLY A 139 -13.59 25.75 -8.74
CA GLY A 139 -13.38 25.48 -10.15
C GLY A 139 -12.25 24.49 -10.41
N GLU A 140 -11.66 24.58 -11.59
CA GLU A 140 -10.57 23.70 -12.03
C GLU A 140 -9.37 24.50 -12.48
N CYS A 141 -8.17 24.01 -12.14
CA CYS A 141 -6.92 24.57 -12.66
C CYS A 141 -5.86 23.48 -12.82
N SER A 142 -4.70 23.83 -13.37
CA SER A 142 -3.54 22.94 -13.44
C SER A 142 -2.88 22.77 -12.07
N ALA A 143 -2.19 21.64 -11.87
CA ALA A 143 -1.37 21.37 -10.70
C ALA A 143 -0.22 20.44 -11.10
N LEU A 144 1.02 20.74 -10.71
CA LEU A 144 2.20 19.95 -11.05
C LEU A 144 2.59 19.04 -9.89
N ALA A 145 2.60 17.71 -10.11
CA ALA A 145 3.25 16.80 -9.18
C ALA A 145 4.78 16.90 -9.31
N THR A 146 5.50 16.92 -8.19
CA THR A 146 6.96 17.12 -8.14
C THR A 146 7.60 16.38 -6.96
N ASN A 147 8.87 16.04 -7.10
CA ASN A 147 9.73 15.51 -6.02
C ASN A 147 9.03 14.44 -5.17
N GLY A 148 8.62 13.35 -5.81
CA GLY A 148 7.87 12.29 -5.14
C GLY A 148 6.37 12.56 -5.06
N HIS A 149 5.78 12.44 -3.88
CA HIS A 149 4.34 12.51 -3.67
C HIS A 149 3.81 13.91 -3.31
N ASN A 150 4.39 14.96 -3.90
CA ASN A 150 4.03 16.36 -3.64
C ASN A 150 3.37 17.00 -4.85
N LEU A 151 2.46 17.95 -4.61
CA LEU A 151 1.70 18.65 -5.64
C LEU A 151 1.80 20.16 -5.44
N ILE A 152 2.23 20.89 -6.46
CA ILE A 152 2.22 22.35 -6.48
C ILE A 152 0.83 22.81 -6.87
N VAL A 153 0.21 23.64 -6.04
CA VAL A 153 -1.17 24.15 -6.22
C VAL A 153 -1.26 25.65 -5.93
N ASN A 154 -2.27 26.30 -6.48
CA ASN A 154 -2.58 27.69 -6.10
C ASN A 154 -3.31 27.74 -4.74
N VAL A 155 -2.92 28.68 -3.88
CA VAL A 155 -3.54 28.86 -2.56
C VAL A 155 -5.02 29.22 -2.69
N HIS A 156 -5.39 30.11 -3.63
CA HIS A 156 -6.79 30.51 -3.84
C HIS A 156 -7.71 29.31 -4.17
N MET A 157 -7.20 28.23 -4.76
CA MET A 157 -8.00 27.04 -5.08
C MET A 157 -8.34 26.19 -3.87
N ILE A 158 -7.55 26.31 -2.79
CA ILE A 158 -7.66 25.45 -1.59
C ILE A 158 -8.03 26.23 -0.31
N THR A 159 -8.19 27.55 -0.38
CA THR A 159 -8.39 28.43 0.79
C THR A 159 -9.65 28.08 1.58
N ASP A 160 -10.75 27.72 0.91
CA ASP A 160 -12.05 27.43 1.53
C ASP A 160 -12.24 25.96 1.91
N LEU A 161 -11.22 25.12 1.66
CA LEU A 161 -11.30 23.73 2.00
C LEU A 161 -11.13 23.55 3.51
N LYS A 162 -11.95 22.67 4.06
CA LYS A 162 -11.84 22.18 5.43
C LYS A 162 -11.11 20.83 5.43
N ASP A 163 -10.57 20.47 6.58
CA ASP A 163 -10.00 19.12 6.74
C ASP A 163 -11.05 18.07 6.37
N ASP A 164 -10.61 17.04 5.66
CA ASP A 164 -11.40 15.94 5.11
C ASP A 164 -12.30 16.28 3.89
N ASP A 165 -12.30 17.53 3.42
CA ASP A 165 -12.98 17.85 2.16
C ASP A 165 -12.39 17.03 1.00
N PRO A 166 -13.23 16.41 0.16
CA PRO A 166 -12.76 15.66 -1.00
C PRO A 166 -12.32 16.61 -2.10
N VAL A 167 -11.12 16.39 -2.61
CA VAL A 167 -10.57 17.11 -3.78
C VAL A 167 -10.36 16.11 -4.89
N MET A 168 -10.74 16.48 -6.10
CA MET A 168 -10.66 15.63 -7.27
C MET A 168 -9.46 16.00 -8.12
N LEU A 169 -8.61 15.02 -8.43
CA LEU A 169 -7.50 15.16 -9.37
C LEU A 169 -7.81 14.39 -10.64
N LEU A 170 -7.63 15.06 -11.77
CA LEU A 170 -7.81 14.50 -13.10
C LEU A 170 -6.42 14.17 -13.67
N PRO A 171 -6.12 12.87 -13.86
CA PRO A 171 -4.83 12.45 -14.40
C PRO A 171 -4.62 12.91 -15.83
N PRO A 172 -3.37 13.05 -16.27
CA PRO A 172 -3.01 13.47 -17.63
C PRO A 172 -3.60 12.62 -18.76
N ASN A 173 -3.74 11.33 -18.54
CA ASN A 173 -4.11 10.36 -19.58
C ASN A 173 -5.60 9.96 -19.55
N HIS A 174 -6.48 10.83 -19.08
CA HIS A 174 -7.93 10.59 -18.98
C HIS A 174 -8.33 9.32 -18.20
N VAL A 175 -7.46 8.86 -17.30
CA VAL A 175 -7.77 7.80 -16.34
C VAL A 175 -8.87 8.30 -15.39
N THR A 176 -9.59 7.39 -14.79
CA THR A 176 -10.62 7.71 -13.77
C THR A 176 -10.11 8.73 -12.76
N PRO A 177 -10.88 9.79 -12.45
CA PRO A 177 -10.48 10.80 -11.46
C PRO A 177 -10.08 10.18 -10.13
N ILE A 178 -9.08 10.79 -9.49
CA ILE A 178 -8.57 10.39 -8.17
C ILE A 178 -9.15 11.34 -7.14
N THR A 179 -9.79 10.81 -6.11
CA THR A 179 -10.22 11.60 -4.96
C THR A 179 -9.15 11.55 -3.88
N ILE A 180 -8.76 12.70 -3.35
CA ILE A 180 -7.87 12.84 -2.21
C ILE A 180 -8.59 13.59 -1.09
N SER A 181 -8.25 13.32 0.16
CA SER A 181 -8.78 14.02 1.32
C SER A 181 -7.87 15.20 1.66
N PHE A 182 -8.43 16.40 1.70
CA PHE A 182 -7.68 17.60 2.06
C PHE A 182 -7.34 17.59 3.55
N HIS A 183 -6.13 18.02 3.88
CA HIS A 183 -5.75 18.25 5.26
C HIS A 183 -4.81 19.45 5.33
N ARG A 184 -5.20 20.47 6.07
CA ARG A 184 -4.46 21.76 6.14
C ARG A 184 -3.01 21.60 6.62
N ARG A 185 -2.73 20.62 7.48
CA ARG A 185 -1.36 20.33 7.96
C ARG A 185 -0.41 19.81 6.87
N ASP A 186 -0.95 19.29 5.77
CA ASP A 186 -0.16 18.79 4.65
C ASP A 186 0.17 19.90 3.63
N ILE A 187 -0.27 21.13 3.89
CA ILE A 187 -0.07 22.28 3.01
C ILE A 187 1.03 23.20 3.55
N VAL A 188 2.00 23.50 2.70
CA VAL A 188 3.06 24.49 2.96
C VAL A 188 2.90 25.62 1.97
N ILE A 189 2.54 26.82 2.44
CA ILE A 189 2.43 28.02 1.61
C ILE A 189 3.82 28.62 1.42
N ILE A 190 4.18 28.91 0.17
CA ILE A 190 5.48 29.47 -0.18
C ILE A 190 5.46 30.99 0.04
N GLY A 191 6.15 31.42 1.06
CA GLY A 191 6.26 32.86 1.42
C GLY A 191 4.89 33.53 1.57
N ASN A 192 4.72 34.62 0.88
CA ASN A 192 3.46 35.41 0.79
C ASN A 192 2.79 35.24 -0.59
N SER A 193 3.16 34.22 -1.36
CA SER A 193 2.66 34.00 -2.71
C SER A 193 1.36 33.20 -2.75
N ASP A 194 0.73 33.12 -3.90
CA ASP A 194 -0.42 32.26 -4.19
C ASP A 194 -0.01 30.83 -4.54
N ILE A 195 1.14 30.38 -4.06
CA ILE A 195 1.66 29.03 -4.30
C ILE A 195 1.73 28.26 -2.99
N ALA A 196 1.24 27.02 -3.03
CA ALA A 196 1.40 26.07 -1.94
C ALA A 196 1.92 24.72 -2.47
N ILE A 197 2.60 24.00 -1.60
CA ILE A 197 2.98 22.60 -1.82
C ILE A 197 2.12 21.73 -0.92
N TRP A 198 1.33 20.85 -1.54
CA TRP A 198 0.55 19.81 -0.86
C TRP A 198 1.38 18.55 -0.80
N LYS A 199 1.73 18.14 0.42
CA LYS A 199 2.71 17.08 0.68
C LYS A 199 2.09 15.70 0.82
N ASN A 200 2.88 14.68 0.47
CA ASN A 200 2.66 13.28 0.84
C ASN A 200 1.35 12.66 0.33
N ILE A 201 0.97 12.94 -0.91
CA ILE A 201 -0.24 12.40 -1.56
C ILE A 201 0.05 10.99 -2.10
N ALA A 202 -0.08 9.96 -1.28
CA ALA A 202 0.23 8.56 -1.65
C ALA A 202 -0.60 8.03 -2.82
N ARG A 203 -1.76 8.61 -3.10
CA ARG A 203 -2.62 8.25 -4.23
C ARG A 203 -2.11 8.71 -5.58
N LEU A 204 -1.10 9.59 -5.61
CA LEU A 204 -0.39 9.95 -6.82
C LEU A 204 0.86 9.09 -6.98
N PRO A 205 1.20 8.68 -8.22
CA PRO A 205 2.53 8.17 -8.50
C PRO A 205 3.58 9.18 -8.08
N ALA A 206 4.68 8.71 -7.47
CA ALA A 206 5.79 9.59 -7.18
C ALA A 206 6.31 10.24 -8.48
N ALA A 207 6.56 11.53 -8.41
CA ALA A 207 6.98 12.35 -9.54
C ALA A 207 8.51 12.52 -9.59
N PRO A 208 9.06 12.85 -10.78
CA PRO A 208 10.43 13.30 -10.92
C PRO A 208 10.77 14.51 -10.04
N ARG A 209 12.06 14.68 -9.76
CA ARG A 209 12.57 15.85 -9.07
C ARG A 209 12.54 17.05 -10.01
N PHE A 210 11.35 17.65 -10.19
CA PHE A 210 11.22 18.83 -11.03
C PHE A 210 11.82 20.10 -10.43
N SER A 211 12.06 20.14 -9.10
CA SER A 211 12.74 21.27 -8.46
C SER A 211 14.04 21.65 -9.18
N LYS A 212 14.82 20.66 -9.65
CA LYS A 212 16.08 20.89 -10.38
C LYS A 212 15.96 21.69 -11.69
N TYR A 213 14.74 21.82 -12.24
CA TYR A 213 14.47 22.59 -13.45
C TYR A 213 13.96 24.01 -13.14
N PHE A 214 13.61 24.29 -11.90
CA PHE A 214 13.23 25.64 -11.46
C PHE A 214 14.48 26.53 -11.29
N VAL A 215 14.28 27.83 -11.51
CA VAL A 215 15.33 28.83 -11.29
C VAL A 215 15.80 28.85 -9.85
N ARG A 216 17.06 29.10 -9.62
CA ARG A 216 17.62 29.38 -8.30
C ARG A 216 17.54 30.86 -7.95
N ALA A 217 17.49 31.14 -6.67
CA ALA A 217 17.55 32.50 -6.19
C ALA A 217 18.81 33.26 -6.72
N SER A 218 19.94 32.57 -6.84
CA SER A 218 21.19 33.07 -7.40
C SER A 218 21.10 33.48 -8.88
N ASP A 219 20.22 32.81 -9.66
CA ASP A 219 20.16 32.97 -11.11
C ASP A 219 19.21 34.10 -11.55
N LEU A 220 18.38 34.62 -10.63
CA LEU A 220 17.31 35.56 -10.92
C LEU A 220 17.80 36.87 -11.57
N SER A 221 19.04 37.30 -11.31
CA SER A 221 19.62 38.47 -11.93
C SER A 221 19.80 38.34 -13.44
N HIS A 222 19.87 37.15 -13.97
CA HIS A 222 20.03 36.84 -15.40
C HIS A 222 18.71 36.89 -16.19
N PHE A 223 17.56 36.91 -15.47
CA PHE A 223 16.23 36.90 -16.05
C PHE A 223 15.59 38.29 -15.97
N THR A 224 15.64 39.06 -17.05
CA THR A 224 14.97 40.36 -17.12
C THR A 224 13.80 40.34 -18.10
N THR A 225 14.08 40.19 -19.40
CA THR A 225 13.10 40.06 -20.46
C THR A 225 13.57 38.99 -21.44
N PHE A 226 12.74 38.06 -21.78
CA PHE A 226 13.11 36.91 -22.61
C PHE A 226 11.88 36.24 -23.24
N ASN A 227 12.10 35.37 -24.25
CA ASN A 227 11.05 34.59 -24.86
C ASN A 227 10.74 33.36 -23.97
N GLY A 228 9.45 33.13 -23.75
CA GLY A 228 9.01 31.99 -22.98
C GLY A 228 7.65 31.46 -23.38
N MET A 229 7.12 30.59 -22.55
CA MET A 229 5.80 30.02 -22.74
C MET A 229 5.13 29.69 -21.42
N ILE A 230 3.80 29.65 -21.45
CA ILE A 230 2.97 29.08 -20.40
C ILE A 230 2.56 27.67 -20.84
N TYR A 231 2.82 26.70 -20.00
CA TYR A 231 2.56 25.28 -20.27
C TYR A 231 1.41 24.82 -19.38
N SER A 232 0.25 24.57 -19.98
CA SER A 232 -1.02 24.37 -19.29
C SER A 232 -1.70 23.07 -19.69
N ARG A 233 -2.42 22.42 -18.80
CA ARG A 233 -3.35 21.37 -19.14
C ARG A 233 -4.77 21.92 -19.22
N GLY A 234 -5.34 21.84 -20.41
CA GLY A 234 -6.70 22.31 -20.67
C GLY A 234 -7.78 21.41 -20.09
N ALA A 235 -9.01 21.91 -20.05
CA ALA A 235 -10.19 21.12 -19.65
C ALA A 235 -10.48 19.96 -20.61
N ASP A 236 -10.01 20.06 -21.85
CA ASP A 236 -10.06 19.01 -22.87
C ASP A 236 -9.06 17.86 -22.61
N GLY A 237 -8.25 17.97 -21.55
CA GLY A 237 -7.21 17.02 -21.21
C GLY A 237 -5.94 17.13 -22.06
N ASN A 238 -5.89 18.07 -23.03
CA ASN A 238 -4.71 18.32 -23.84
C ASN A 238 -3.76 19.30 -23.14
N VAL A 239 -2.51 19.30 -23.58
CA VAL A 239 -1.54 20.30 -23.15
C VAL A 239 -1.54 21.45 -24.15
N HIS A 240 -1.62 22.64 -23.63
CA HIS A 240 -1.61 23.89 -24.38
C HIS A 240 -0.33 24.67 -24.09
N GLU A 241 0.33 25.15 -25.13
CA GLU A 241 1.48 26.06 -25.05
C GLU A 241 1.08 27.46 -25.52
N TYR A 242 1.24 28.45 -24.64
CA TYR A 242 1.03 29.86 -24.96
C TYR A 242 2.37 30.55 -25.01
N HIS A 243 2.76 31.07 -26.18
CA HIS A 243 4.07 31.64 -26.41
C HIS A 243 4.04 33.17 -26.39
N GLY A 244 5.03 33.81 -25.76
CA GLY A 244 5.15 35.26 -25.70
C GLY A 244 6.42 35.74 -25.01
N THR A 245 6.48 37.01 -24.74
CA THR A 245 7.57 37.65 -24.01
C THR A 245 7.28 37.66 -22.53
N ILE A 246 8.24 37.21 -21.74
CA ILE A 246 8.17 37.19 -20.28
C ILE A 246 9.12 38.27 -19.72
N GLN A 247 8.64 39.00 -18.75
CA GLN A 247 9.37 40.05 -18.08
C GLN A 247 9.36 39.89 -16.56
N ALA A 248 10.49 40.06 -15.90
CA ALA A 248 10.61 40.00 -14.45
C ALA A 248 9.90 41.19 -13.77
N ILE A 249 9.16 40.88 -12.70
CA ILE A 249 8.62 41.91 -11.79
C ILE A 249 9.40 41.80 -10.48
N ARG A 250 9.99 42.92 -10.07
CA ARG A 250 10.69 43.09 -8.78
C ARG A 250 9.89 44.00 -7.89
N GLU A 251 9.43 43.55 -6.74
CA GLU A 251 8.82 44.34 -5.67
C GLU A 251 7.69 45.31 -6.10
N THR A 252 6.80 44.86 -6.97
CA THR A 252 5.66 45.67 -7.37
C THR A 252 4.47 45.41 -6.45
N LYS A 253 3.91 46.50 -5.89
CA LYS A 253 2.63 46.44 -5.17
C LYS A 253 1.52 46.12 -6.18
N TRP A 254 0.88 44.97 -6.06
CA TRP A 254 -0.25 44.64 -6.91
C TRP A 254 -1.54 45.15 -6.27
N TYR A 255 -2.26 46.00 -6.95
CA TYR A 255 -3.60 46.43 -6.57
C TYR A 255 -4.64 45.57 -7.27
N GLY A 256 -4.71 44.30 -6.90
CA GLY A 256 -5.79 43.43 -7.25
C GLY A 256 -6.80 43.30 -6.13
N THR A 257 -7.89 42.56 -6.36
CA THR A 257 -8.84 42.23 -5.30
C THR A 257 -8.09 41.53 -4.16
N PRO A 258 -8.08 42.04 -2.93
CA PRO A 258 -7.24 41.52 -1.89
C PRO A 258 -7.63 40.05 -1.59
N TYR A 259 -6.64 39.15 -1.52
CA TYR A 259 -6.86 37.80 -1.05
C TYR A 259 -7.38 37.81 0.38
N VAL A 260 -8.55 37.28 0.55
CA VAL A 260 -9.14 37.09 1.87
C VAL A 260 -8.67 35.73 2.38
N ILE A 261 -7.57 35.70 3.15
CA ILE A 261 -7.21 34.53 3.91
C ILE A 261 -8.02 34.59 5.20
N ARG A 262 -8.98 33.71 5.36
CA ARG A 262 -9.65 33.52 6.65
C ARG A 262 -8.71 32.74 7.55
N LYS A 263 -8.07 33.41 8.45
CA LYS A 263 -7.40 32.83 9.60
C LYS A 263 -8.32 33.06 10.79
N ASP A 264 -8.88 31.99 11.33
CA ASP A 264 -9.69 32.02 12.54
C ASP A 264 -10.96 32.90 12.47
N GLY A 265 -11.65 32.93 11.32
CA GLY A 265 -12.86 33.71 11.16
C GLY A 265 -12.66 35.19 10.82
N GLU A 266 -11.45 35.72 10.89
CA GLU A 266 -11.13 37.09 10.47
C GLU A 266 -10.70 37.12 9.01
N THR A 267 -11.29 38.04 8.27
CA THR A 267 -10.92 38.38 6.89
C THR A 267 -9.67 39.28 6.93
N ILE A 268 -8.50 38.69 6.69
CA ILE A 268 -7.28 39.48 6.57
C ILE A 268 -7.17 39.96 5.12
N LYS A 269 -7.40 41.23 4.88
CA LYS A 269 -7.04 41.87 3.62
C LYS A 269 -5.52 41.96 3.55
N LYS A 270 -4.89 41.10 2.71
CA LYS A 270 -3.45 41.15 2.51
C LYS A 270 -3.16 41.86 1.19
N GLU A 271 -2.37 42.91 1.23
CA GLU A 271 -1.73 43.43 0.06
C GLU A 271 -0.71 42.42 -0.42
N ILE A 272 -0.83 41.95 -1.66
CA ILE A 272 0.11 40.96 -2.22
C ILE A 272 1.26 41.75 -2.85
N PHE A 273 2.46 41.52 -2.31
CA PHE A 273 3.69 41.91 -2.98
C PHE A 273 4.06 40.78 -3.94
N LEU A 274 4.15 41.07 -5.22
CA LEU A 274 4.45 40.06 -6.25
C LEU A 274 5.91 40.21 -6.64
N SER A 275 6.75 39.28 -6.21
CA SER A 275 7.98 38.97 -6.93
C SER A 275 7.66 37.82 -7.89
N GLY A 276 7.83 38.07 -9.20
CA GLY A 276 7.48 37.05 -10.18
C GLY A 276 7.63 37.57 -11.62
N TRP A 277 6.66 37.16 -12.45
CA TRP A 277 6.76 37.33 -13.89
C TRP A 277 5.46 37.89 -14.46
N THR A 278 5.58 38.72 -15.50
CA THR A 278 4.45 39.21 -16.31
C THR A 278 4.70 38.89 -17.78
N SER A 279 3.64 38.79 -18.55
CA SER A 279 3.69 38.55 -19.99
C SER A 279 2.49 39.17 -20.67
N ASP A 280 2.66 39.51 -21.95
CA ASP A 280 1.61 39.96 -22.87
C ASP A 280 0.71 38.79 -23.38
N ILE A 281 0.97 37.56 -22.90
CA ILE A 281 0.21 36.36 -23.28
C ILE A 281 -1.22 36.47 -22.75
N SER A 282 -2.20 36.28 -23.64
CA SER A 282 -3.60 36.09 -23.22
C SER A 282 -3.81 34.69 -22.74
N THR A 283 -4.39 34.55 -21.56
CA THR A 283 -4.74 33.24 -20.97
C THR A 283 -6.26 33.10 -20.84
N SER A 284 -6.73 31.89 -20.78
CA SER A 284 -8.14 31.55 -20.60
C SER A 284 -8.45 31.18 -19.15
N HIS A 285 -9.74 31.16 -18.80
CA HIS A 285 -10.18 30.70 -17.49
C HIS A 285 -9.72 29.23 -17.24
N GLY A 286 -9.18 28.95 -16.05
CA GLY A 286 -8.62 27.64 -15.68
C GLY A 286 -7.12 27.46 -16.04
N THR A 287 -6.43 28.50 -16.51
CA THR A 287 -4.98 28.48 -16.76
C THR A 287 -4.16 28.58 -15.46
N CYS A 288 -4.76 28.98 -14.32
CA CYS A 288 -4.07 28.98 -13.03
C CYS A 288 -3.39 27.62 -12.77
N GLY A 289 -2.27 27.62 -12.06
CA GLY A 289 -1.46 26.43 -11.79
C GLY A 289 -0.57 25.98 -12.95
N SER A 290 -0.65 26.63 -14.10
CA SER A 290 0.22 26.34 -15.24
C SER A 290 1.65 26.78 -14.98
N ILE A 291 2.60 26.11 -15.63
CA ILE A 291 4.03 26.35 -15.45
C ILE A 291 4.50 27.40 -16.45
N TRP A 292 5.27 28.38 -15.99
CA TRP A 292 5.95 29.29 -16.85
C TRP A 292 7.38 28.84 -17.12
N LEU A 293 7.74 28.77 -18.41
CA LEU A 293 9.02 28.26 -18.89
C LEU A 293 9.75 29.30 -19.73
N ALA A 294 11.02 29.53 -19.43
CA ALA A 294 11.92 30.32 -20.26
C ALA A 294 12.42 29.47 -21.45
N LYS A 295 12.46 30.03 -22.65
CA LYS A 295 13.02 29.38 -23.83
C LYS A 295 14.46 29.71 -24.04
N GLU A 296 14.70 31.02 -24.33
CA GLU A 296 15.98 31.53 -24.72
C GLU A 296 16.17 32.93 -24.14
N ASN A 297 17.41 33.30 -23.82
CA ASN A 297 17.74 34.65 -23.42
C ASN A 297 17.67 35.63 -24.62
N ALA A 298 17.89 36.91 -24.38
CA ALA A 298 17.87 37.91 -25.43
C ALA A 298 18.89 37.69 -26.57
N TYR A 299 19.86 36.78 -26.37
CA TYR A 299 20.89 36.42 -27.34
C TYR A 299 20.64 35.03 -27.98
N GLY A 300 19.45 34.43 -27.83
CA GLY A 300 19.10 33.16 -28.39
C GLY A 300 19.78 31.92 -27.73
N LYS A 301 20.41 32.11 -26.57
CA LYS A 301 21.00 30.99 -25.82
C LYS A 301 19.97 30.36 -24.91
N PRO A 302 19.83 29.00 -24.94
CA PRO A 302 18.90 28.32 -24.06
C PRO A 302 19.31 28.40 -22.60
N PHE A 303 18.33 28.52 -21.72
CA PHE A 303 18.53 28.44 -20.28
C PHE A 303 18.62 26.96 -19.86
N GLN A 304 19.45 26.65 -18.88
CA GLN A 304 19.52 25.31 -18.27
C GLN A 304 18.31 25.07 -17.35
N ARG A 305 18.08 26.01 -16.41
CA ARG A 305 16.92 26.03 -15.54
C ARG A 305 15.86 26.92 -16.13
N ARG A 306 14.72 26.35 -16.48
CA ARG A 306 13.73 27.03 -17.35
C ARG A 306 12.40 27.27 -16.68
N ALA A 307 12.07 26.53 -15.61
CA ALA A 307 10.84 26.73 -14.88
C ALA A 307 10.97 27.96 -13.97
N LEU A 308 10.07 28.88 -14.13
CA LEU A 308 10.14 30.23 -13.54
C LEU A 308 9.19 30.38 -12.35
N GLY A 309 8.06 29.65 -12.39
CA GLY A 309 7.00 29.79 -11.41
C GLY A 309 5.66 29.31 -11.95
N ILE A 310 4.61 29.66 -11.23
CA ILE A 310 3.25 29.15 -11.44
C ILE A 310 2.32 30.31 -11.77
N HIS A 311 1.48 30.11 -12.79
CA HIS A 311 0.47 31.07 -13.22
C HIS A 311 -0.56 31.32 -12.11
N ILE A 312 -0.80 32.57 -11.77
CA ILE A 312 -1.69 32.99 -10.69
C ILE A 312 -2.84 33.89 -11.14
N ALA A 313 -2.66 34.65 -12.18
CA ALA A 313 -3.65 35.62 -12.67
C ALA A 313 -3.48 35.90 -14.15
N GLY A 314 -4.59 36.16 -14.82
CA GLY A 314 -4.67 36.56 -16.22
C GLY A 314 -5.22 37.96 -16.41
N PHE A 315 -5.79 38.19 -17.57
CA PHE A 315 -6.37 39.44 -18.01
C PHE A 315 -7.55 39.87 -17.13
N THR A 316 -7.53 41.17 -16.69
CA THR A 316 -8.70 41.80 -16.09
C THR A 316 -9.08 43.03 -16.96
N SER A 317 -10.27 43.58 -16.77
CA SER A 317 -10.71 44.81 -17.47
C SER A 317 -9.78 46.03 -17.23
N GLN A 318 -8.93 45.98 -16.22
CA GLN A 318 -8.00 47.02 -15.85
C GLN A 318 -6.55 46.76 -16.24
N TYR A 319 -6.16 45.47 -16.48
CA TYR A 319 -4.78 45.11 -16.79
C TYR A 319 -4.73 44.08 -17.94
N SER A 320 -3.89 44.38 -18.93
CA SER A 320 -3.64 43.46 -20.05
C SER A 320 -2.36 42.65 -19.76
N GLY A 321 -2.50 41.33 -19.54
CA GLY A 321 -1.36 40.45 -19.40
C GLY A 321 -1.59 39.28 -18.43
N ALA A 322 -0.66 38.34 -18.43
CA ALA A 322 -0.61 37.22 -17.54
C ALA A 322 0.43 37.40 -16.44
N PHE A 323 0.20 36.86 -15.29
CA PHE A 323 1.07 36.94 -14.13
C PHE A 323 1.38 35.55 -13.54
N ALA A 324 2.66 35.36 -13.17
CA ALA A 324 3.10 34.20 -12.43
C ALA A 324 3.84 34.60 -11.15
N ALA A 325 3.57 33.86 -10.06
CA ALA A 325 4.40 33.99 -8.88
C ALA A 325 5.72 33.23 -9.09
N LEU A 326 6.80 33.80 -8.59
CA LEU A 326 8.12 33.19 -8.58
C LEU A 326 8.08 31.92 -7.70
N LEU A 327 8.72 30.88 -8.20
CA LEU A 327 8.96 29.66 -7.44
C LEU A 327 10.38 29.17 -7.76
N THR A 328 11.21 29.03 -6.74
CA THR A 328 12.61 28.63 -6.90
C THR A 328 12.82 27.17 -6.52
N GLU A 329 14.00 26.62 -6.90
CA GLU A 329 14.41 25.28 -6.45
C GLU A 329 14.44 25.23 -4.92
N GLU A 330 14.99 26.25 -4.28
CA GLU A 330 15.12 26.34 -2.82
C GLU A 330 13.76 26.39 -2.12
N ASP A 331 12.77 27.07 -2.71
CA ASP A 331 11.39 27.12 -2.17
C ASP A 331 10.74 25.73 -2.16
N ILE A 332 10.90 24.97 -3.25
CA ILE A 332 10.34 23.61 -3.36
C ILE A 332 11.05 22.70 -2.38
N GLU A 333 12.38 22.68 -2.37
CA GLU A 333 13.17 21.78 -1.54
C GLU A 333 13.04 22.07 -0.04
N GLY A 334 12.90 23.35 0.32
CA GLY A 334 12.62 23.75 1.69
C GLY A 334 11.23 23.37 2.21
N ALA A 335 10.27 23.13 1.32
CA ALA A 335 8.89 22.81 1.69
C ALA A 335 8.62 21.30 1.78
N ILE A 336 9.44 20.44 1.17
CA ILE A 336 9.24 19.00 1.13
C ILE A 336 10.00 18.27 2.24
N ASP A 337 9.51 17.10 2.63
CA ASP A 337 10.12 16.31 3.70
C ASP A 337 11.25 15.41 3.20
N TRP A 338 11.12 14.90 1.97
CA TRP A 338 12.04 13.97 1.33
C TRP A 338 12.35 14.35 -0.11
N ASP A 339 13.61 14.25 -0.47
CA ASP A 339 14.05 14.44 -1.85
C ASP A 339 13.95 13.11 -2.61
N ILE A 340 12.93 12.97 -3.46
CA ILE A 340 12.62 11.78 -4.25
C ILE A 340 12.67 12.14 -5.73
N ASP A 341 13.34 11.30 -6.53
CA ASP A 341 13.39 11.43 -7.99
C ASP A 341 13.02 10.11 -8.68
N THR A 342 12.01 10.14 -9.54
CA THR A 342 11.60 9.00 -10.37
C THR A 342 12.01 9.12 -11.82
N SER A 343 12.75 10.16 -12.20
CA SER A 343 13.09 10.48 -13.59
C SER A 343 13.73 9.30 -14.33
N ALA A 344 14.73 8.67 -13.74
CA ALA A 344 15.47 7.57 -14.37
C ALA A 344 14.56 6.36 -14.65
N ALA A 345 13.75 5.94 -13.67
CA ALA A 345 12.82 4.81 -13.84
C ALA A 345 11.76 5.08 -14.90
N GLU A 346 11.22 6.31 -14.95
CA GLU A 346 10.23 6.67 -15.97
C GLU A 346 10.81 6.70 -17.39
N LEU A 347 11.99 7.25 -17.54
CA LEU A 347 12.70 7.26 -18.82
C LEU A 347 13.08 5.84 -19.27
N GLU A 348 13.56 5.00 -18.36
CA GLU A 348 13.85 3.60 -18.65
C GLU A 348 12.58 2.84 -19.07
N ALA A 349 11.47 2.98 -18.33
CA ALA A 349 10.20 2.33 -18.67
C ALA A 349 9.71 2.72 -20.07
N GLN A 350 9.88 3.98 -20.45
CA GLN A 350 9.51 4.47 -21.78
C GLN A 350 10.44 3.95 -22.87
N SER A 351 11.75 3.90 -22.60
CA SER A 351 12.74 3.42 -23.56
C SER A 351 12.54 1.94 -23.92
N MET A 352 11.89 1.18 -23.06
CA MET A 352 11.50 -0.22 -23.32
C MET A 352 10.35 -0.34 -24.32
N CYS A 353 9.54 0.72 -24.48
CA CYS A 353 8.37 0.70 -25.34
C CYS A 353 8.74 1.09 -26.77
N ILE A 354 8.30 0.28 -27.73
CA ILE A 354 8.52 0.51 -29.18
C ILE A 354 7.35 1.24 -29.84
N SER A 355 6.20 1.31 -29.19
CA SER A 355 5.01 2.00 -29.69
C SER A 355 4.05 2.39 -28.55
N THR A 356 3.09 3.26 -28.84
CA THR A 356 2.00 3.67 -27.91
C THR A 356 0.77 2.80 -27.97
N ARG A 357 0.82 1.65 -28.62
CA ARG A 357 -0.33 0.77 -28.75
C ARG A 357 -0.92 0.45 -27.36
N GLU A 358 -2.20 0.70 -27.20
CA GLU A 358 -2.97 0.29 -26.02
C GLU A 358 -3.41 -1.18 -26.16
N HIS A 359 -3.31 -1.93 -25.08
CA HIS A 359 -3.79 -3.30 -25.03
C HIS A 359 -5.26 -3.33 -24.57
N THR A 360 -6.13 -3.99 -25.36
CA THR A 360 -7.59 -4.07 -25.11
C THR A 360 -7.97 -4.82 -23.82
N LEU A 361 -7.03 -5.56 -23.22
CA LEU A 361 -7.27 -6.34 -22.00
C LEU A 361 -7.22 -5.50 -20.72
N VAL A 362 -6.77 -4.25 -20.80
CA VAL A 362 -6.58 -3.40 -19.62
C VAL A 362 -7.64 -2.31 -19.61
N GLY A 363 -8.22 -2.07 -18.45
CA GLY A 363 -9.30 -1.08 -18.26
C GLY A 363 -8.80 0.21 -17.59
N PRO A 364 -9.74 1.07 -17.15
CA PRO A 364 -9.45 2.42 -16.66
C PRO A 364 -8.67 2.51 -15.35
N GLY A 365 -8.40 1.36 -14.69
CA GLY A 365 -7.55 1.29 -13.49
C GLY A 365 -6.06 1.38 -13.76
N TYR A 366 -5.68 1.47 -15.02
CA TYR A 366 -4.29 1.45 -15.47
C TYR A 366 -3.95 2.64 -16.37
N ASP A 367 -2.70 3.04 -16.29
CA ASP A 367 -2.09 4.01 -17.19
C ASP A 367 -1.16 3.27 -18.14
N THR A 368 -1.42 3.37 -19.45
CA THR A 368 -0.63 2.67 -20.47
C THR A 368 0.65 3.44 -20.75
N ILE A 369 1.80 2.78 -20.60
CA ILE A 369 3.12 3.35 -20.93
C ILE A 369 3.44 3.11 -22.40
N GLY A 370 3.21 1.88 -22.88
CA GLY A 370 3.39 1.52 -24.27
C GLY A 370 3.57 0.03 -24.50
N ALA A 371 3.73 -0.37 -25.78
CA ALA A 371 4.00 -1.75 -26.15
C ALA A 371 5.52 -2.03 -26.19
N VAL A 372 5.93 -3.16 -25.60
CA VAL A 372 7.31 -3.65 -25.64
C VAL A 372 7.54 -4.53 -26.87
N ALA A 373 8.82 -4.80 -27.19
CA ALA A 373 9.14 -5.69 -28.29
C ALA A 373 8.60 -7.12 -28.04
N PRO A 374 8.19 -7.88 -29.10
CA PRO A 374 7.64 -9.23 -28.93
C PRO A 374 8.53 -10.20 -28.12
N LYS A 375 9.86 -10.06 -28.23
CA LYS A 375 10.84 -10.82 -27.46
C LYS A 375 10.75 -10.54 -25.94
N ASP A 376 10.17 -9.39 -25.56
CA ASP A 376 10.04 -8.90 -24.19
C ASP A 376 8.64 -9.12 -23.61
N ALA A 377 7.71 -9.64 -24.43
CA ALA A 377 6.35 -9.95 -24.00
C ALA A 377 6.30 -11.04 -22.91
N SER A 378 5.28 -10.98 -22.07
CA SER A 378 4.99 -12.00 -21.08
C SER A 378 3.92 -12.97 -21.59
N PHE A 379 3.97 -14.22 -21.08
CA PHE A 379 3.03 -15.26 -21.46
C PHE A 379 2.38 -15.87 -20.23
N ASN A 380 1.09 -16.16 -20.34
CA ASN A 380 0.33 -16.86 -19.30
C ASN A 380 0.26 -18.37 -19.63
N PRO A 381 0.22 -19.23 -18.59
CA PRO A 381 -0.01 -20.65 -18.80
C PRO A 381 -1.38 -20.86 -19.46
N SER A 382 -1.44 -21.72 -20.47
CA SER A 382 -2.68 -22.06 -21.19
C SER A 382 -3.24 -23.41 -20.81
N LYS A 383 -2.45 -24.22 -20.09
CA LYS A 383 -2.84 -25.58 -19.65
C LYS A 383 -2.72 -25.67 -18.13
N THR A 384 -3.64 -26.41 -17.53
CA THR A 384 -3.59 -26.74 -16.11
C THR A 384 -2.74 -27.99 -15.87
N ASN A 385 -1.99 -27.98 -14.77
CA ASN A 385 -1.30 -29.16 -14.25
C ASN A 385 -2.17 -29.96 -13.25
N ILE A 386 -3.44 -29.58 -13.08
CA ILE A 386 -4.37 -30.27 -12.18
C ILE A 386 -5.24 -31.23 -12.97
N ILE A 387 -5.16 -32.50 -12.68
CA ILE A 387 -5.92 -33.55 -13.33
C ILE A 387 -6.84 -34.26 -12.35
N ARG A 388 -7.82 -35.01 -12.87
CA ARG A 388 -8.65 -35.92 -12.07
C ARG A 388 -7.81 -37.05 -11.53
N SER A 389 -8.00 -37.36 -10.24
CA SER A 389 -7.42 -38.56 -9.63
C SER A 389 -8.11 -39.84 -10.15
N LYS A 390 -7.51 -41.00 -9.92
CA LYS A 390 -8.17 -42.29 -10.19
C LYS A 390 -9.46 -42.46 -9.36
N THR A 391 -9.53 -41.81 -8.19
CA THR A 391 -10.67 -41.87 -7.27
C THR A 391 -11.66 -40.72 -7.45
N TYR A 392 -11.58 -40.00 -8.55
CA TYR A 392 -12.42 -38.82 -8.81
C TYR A 392 -13.92 -39.13 -8.70
N GLY A 393 -14.60 -38.44 -7.80
CA GLY A 393 -16.05 -38.58 -7.54
C GLY A 393 -16.46 -39.82 -6.76
N LEU A 394 -15.52 -40.71 -6.40
CA LEU A 394 -15.84 -41.97 -5.66
C LEU A 394 -15.96 -41.71 -4.15
N VAL A 395 -15.16 -40.84 -3.55
CA VAL A 395 -15.25 -40.50 -2.12
C VAL A 395 -16.36 -39.51 -1.86
N ALA A 396 -16.43 -38.43 -2.67
CA ALA A 396 -17.49 -37.44 -2.66
C ALA A 396 -17.56 -36.74 -4.02
N PRO A 397 -18.75 -36.23 -4.42
CA PRO A 397 -18.89 -35.43 -5.62
C PRO A 397 -17.95 -34.20 -5.57
N PRO A 398 -17.28 -33.87 -6.69
CA PRO A 398 -16.40 -32.68 -6.73
C PRO A 398 -17.21 -31.39 -6.63
N VAL A 399 -16.78 -30.50 -5.77
CA VAL A 399 -17.35 -29.14 -5.62
C VAL A 399 -16.44 -28.06 -6.22
N THR A 400 -15.25 -28.45 -6.68
CA THR A 400 -14.30 -27.58 -7.35
C THR A 400 -13.85 -28.14 -8.71
N ALA A 401 -13.24 -27.30 -9.52
CA ALA A 401 -12.58 -27.70 -10.76
C ALA A 401 -11.35 -26.81 -11.02
N PRO A 402 -10.40 -27.25 -11.87
CA PRO A 402 -9.27 -26.42 -12.30
C PRO A 402 -9.75 -25.11 -12.93
N ALA A 403 -9.04 -24.03 -12.64
CA ALA A 403 -9.34 -22.70 -13.18
C ALA A 403 -9.28 -22.68 -14.71
N ILE A 404 -10.05 -21.80 -15.31
CA ILE A 404 -10.00 -21.55 -16.77
C ILE A 404 -8.80 -20.64 -17.05
N LEU A 405 -7.84 -21.14 -17.86
CA LEU A 405 -6.58 -20.43 -18.13
C LEU A 405 -6.50 -19.85 -19.56
N THR A 406 -7.42 -20.25 -20.43
CA THR A 406 -7.43 -19.83 -21.84
C THR A 406 -8.85 -19.48 -22.31
N PRO A 407 -8.99 -18.53 -23.25
CA PRO A 407 -10.29 -18.25 -23.87
C PRO A 407 -10.87 -19.47 -24.62
N LEU A 408 -10.01 -20.38 -25.08
CA LEU A 408 -10.41 -21.58 -25.83
C LEU A 408 -10.89 -22.74 -24.92
N ASP A 409 -10.93 -22.58 -23.63
CA ASP A 409 -11.46 -23.60 -22.71
C ASP A 409 -12.94 -23.86 -23.02
N PRO A 410 -13.37 -25.12 -23.23
CA PRO A 410 -14.79 -25.42 -23.54
C PRO A 410 -15.79 -24.96 -22.47
N ARG A 411 -15.32 -24.74 -21.23
CA ARG A 411 -16.14 -24.23 -20.12
C ARG A 411 -16.28 -22.70 -20.13
N ASN A 412 -15.63 -21.99 -21.08
CA ASN A 412 -15.69 -20.54 -21.24
C ASN A 412 -16.63 -20.16 -22.40
N PRO A 413 -17.94 -19.94 -22.13
CA PRO A 413 -18.92 -19.71 -23.19
C PRO A 413 -18.73 -18.36 -23.89
N THR A 414 -18.07 -17.39 -23.24
CA THR A 414 -17.86 -16.04 -23.76
C THR A 414 -16.61 -15.90 -24.62
N GLN A 415 -15.73 -16.90 -24.59
CA GLN A 415 -14.39 -16.87 -25.19
C GLN A 415 -13.55 -15.63 -24.79
N GLN A 416 -13.98 -14.90 -23.78
CA GLN A 416 -13.23 -13.77 -23.24
C GLN A 416 -11.96 -14.29 -22.52
N HIS A 417 -10.84 -13.61 -22.72
CA HIS A 417 -9.62 -13.99 -22.05
C HIS A 417 -9.76 -13.88 -20.52
N PRO A 418 -9.51 -14.94 -19.72
CA PRO A 418 -9.71 -14.93 -18.28
C PRO A 418 -8.92 -13.83 -17.56
N LEU A 419 -7.76 -13.47 -18.09
CA LEU A 419 -6.92 -12.39 -17.56
C LEU A 419 -7.64 -11.04 -17.55
N ARG A 420 -8.45 -10.72 -18.59
CA ARG A 420 -9.21 -9.46 -18.65
C ARG A 420 -10.12 -9.31 -17.44
N LYS A 421 -10.88 -10.35 -17.12
CA LYS A 421 -11.77 -10.36 -15.96
C LYS A 421 -11.01 -10.27 -14.64
N ALA A 422 -9.88 -10.97 -14.56
CA ALA A 422 -9.06 -10.97 -13.36
C ALA A 422 -8.41 -9.60 -13.08
N LEU A 423 -8.04 -8.84 -14.14
CA LEU A 423 -7.48 -7.49 -14.03
C LEU A 423 -8.48 -6.45 -13.51
N THR A 424 -9.80 -6.68 -13.68
CA THR A 424 -10.83 -5.74 -13.19
C THR A 424 -10.79 -5.49 -11.68
N LYS A 425 -10.09 -6.33 -10.91
CA LYS A 425 -9.92 -6.11 -9.47
C LYS A 425 -9.18 -4.80 -9.14
N TYR A 426 -8.36 -4.29 -10.07
CA TYR A 426 -7.61 -3.03 -9.91
C TYR A 426 -8.28 -1.81 -10.57
N GLU A 427 -9.43 -2.00 -11.22
CA GLU A 427 -10.12 -0.91 -11.93
C GLU A 427 -10.99 -0.05 -11.00
N SER A 428 -11.45 -0.60 -9.88
CA SER A 428 -12.27 0.13 -8.92
C SER A 428 -11.42 1.11 -8.11
N ARG A 429 -11.84 2.38 -8.05
CA ARG A 429 -11.22 3.38 -7.20
C ARG A 429 -11.88 3.38 -5.82
N THR A 430 -11.08 3.45 -4.77
CA THR A 430 -11.57 3.61 -3.41
C THR A 430 -11.60 5.09 -3.02
N VAL A 431 -12.58 5.46 -2.21
CA VAL A 431 -12.64 6.78 -1.59
C VAL A 431 -11.61 6.82 -0.45
N PRO A 432 -10.83 7.91 -0.30
CA PRO A 432 -9.88 8.02 0.80
C PRO A 432 -10.59 8.07 2.15
N PHE A 433 -9.96 7.49 3.15
CA PHE A 433 -10.37 7.71 4.53
C PHE A 433 -10.12 9.17 4.94
N PRO A 434 -10.97 9.76 5.80
CA PRO A 434 -10.71 11.08 6.37
C PRO A 434 -9.33 11.14 7.02
N ALA A 435 -8.52 12.15 6.67
CA ALA A 435 -7.17 12.29 7.20
C ALA A 435 -7.17 12.52 8.70
N SER A 436 -8.19 13.19 9.22
CA SER A 436 -8.43 13.42 10.66
C SER A 436 -8.60 12.12 11.45
N ALA A 437 -9.22 11.08 10.86
CA ALA A 437 -9.37 9.76 11.47
C ALA A 437 -8.14 8.87 11.20
N ARG A 438 -7.56 8.94 9.98
CA ARG A 438 -6.45 8.09 9.56
C ARG A 438 -5.21 8.30 10.42
N LYS A 439 -4.79 9.56 10.62
CA LYS A 439 -3.56 9.88 11.37
C LYS A 439 -3.56 9.34 12.81
N PRO A 440 -4.61 9.54 13.63
CA PRO A 440 -4.67 8.92 14.96
C PRO A 440 -4.68 7.39 14.95
N VAL A 441 -5.37 6.77 13.97
CA VAL A 441 -5.37 5.30 13.85
C VAL A 441 -3.98 4.77 13.47
N THR A 442 -3.29 5.42 12.54
CA THR A 442 -1.91 5.07 12.17
C THR A 442 -0.98 5.15 13.39
N GLN A 443 -1.05 6.22 14.17
CA GLN A 443 -0.27 6.38 15.39
C GLN A 443 -0.58 5.31 16.44
N LEU A 444 -1.86 4.94 16.59
CA LEU A 444 -2.26 3.87 17.51
C LEU A 444 -1.69 2.52 17.08
N ILE A 445 -1.73 2.18 15.79
CA ILE A 445 -1.16 0.94 15.25
C ILE A 445 0.37 0.95 15.39
N GLU A 446 1.04 2.05 15.09
CA GLU A 446 2.48 2.22 15.27
C GLU A 446 2.89 1.96 16.73
N TYR A 447 2.19 2.58 17.69
CA TYR A 447 2.41 2.35 19.11
C TYR A 447 2.21 0.88 19.51
N LYS A 448 1.12 0.25 19.06
CA LYS A 448 0.83 -1.15 19.37
C LYS A 448 1.88 -2.10 18.82
N LEU A 449 2.31 -1.88 17.59
CA LEU A 449 3.37 -2.67 16.98
C LEU A 449 4.69 -2.47 17.73
N SER A 450 5.07 -1.23 18.05
CA SER A 450 6.30 -0.97 18.82
C SER A 450 6.27 -1.64 20.20
N LYS A 451 5.12 -1.65 20.88
CA LYS A 451 4.95 -2.34 22.16
C LYS A 451 5.02 -3.86 22.00
N THR A 452 4.44 -4.42 20.95
CA THR A 452 4.38 -5.87 20.72
C THR A 452 5.72 -6.42 20.26
N LEU A 453 6.37 -5.73 19.32
CA LEU A 453 7.63 -6.15 18.71
C LEU A 453 8.83 -5.89 19.62
N GLY A 454 8.72 -4.92 20.55
CA GLY A 454 9.85 -4.42 21.32
C GLY A 454 10.84 -3.62 20.46
N PRO A 455 12.03 -3.28 20.97
CA PRO A 455 13.04 -2.56 20.22
C PRO A 455 13.66 -3.45 19.13
N CYS A 456 14.07 -2.85 18.03
CA CYS A 456 14.88 -3.52 17.03
C CYS A 456 16.26 -3.82 17.65
N GLN A 457 16.70 -5.07 17.55
CA GLN A 457 17.95 -5.52 18.17
C GLN A 457 19.10 -5.67 17.16
N TYR A 458 18.74 -5.80 15.88
CA TYR A 458 19.69 -6.05 14.80
C TYR A 458 19.55 -4.95 13.77
N TYR A 459 20.67 -4.35 13.39
CA TYR A 459 20.68 -3.26 12.44
C TYR A 459 21.50 -3.56 11.18
N ASP A 460 22.29 -4.63 11.21
CA ASP A 460 23.20 -5.00 10.15
C ASP A 460 22.79 -6.31 9.48
N LEU A 461 22.87 -6.35 8.16
CA LEU A 461 22.70 -7.56 7.36
C LEU A 461 23.75 -7.62 6.24
N THR A 462 24.29 -8.78 5.99
CA THR A 462 24.99 -9.04 4.74
C THR A 462 23.99 -9.45 3.64
N LEU A 463 24.33 -9.26 2.38
CA LEU A 463 23.48 -9.70 1.27
C LEU A 463 23.24 -11.22 1.29
N ASP A 464 24.24 -12.00 1.74
CA ASP A 464 24.07 -13.45 1.91
C ASP A 464 23.04 -13.78 3.00
N GLU A 465 23.01 -13.04 4.12
CA GLU A 465 22.01 -13.20 5.17
C GLU A 465 20.61 -12.79 4.70
N VAL A 466 20.49 -11.78 3.84
CA VAL A 466 19.21 -11.42 3.21
C VAL A 466 18.68 -12.56 2.38
N VAL A 467 19.53 -13.30 1.67
CA VAL A 467 19.13 -14.45 0.82
C VAL A 467 18.85 -15.70 1.65
N ASN A 468 19.73 -16.05 2.57
CA ASN A 468 19.67 -17.34 3.28
C ASN A 468 18.87 -17.29 4.59
N GLY A 469 18.59 -16.08 5.08
CA GLY A 469 18.14 -15.89 6.46
C GLY A 469 19.30 -16.06 7.45
N ILE A 470 18.99 -15.95 8.72
CA ILE A 470 19.93 -16.21 9.82
C ILE A 470 19.30 -17.19 10.81
N ALA A 471 20.12 -17.81 11.68
CA ALA A 471 19.65 -18.81 12.66
C ALA A 471 18.93 -18.16 13.87
N VAL A 472 18.06 -17.20 13.59
CA VAL A 472 17.19 -16.52 14.55
C VAL A 472 15.73 -16.75 14.12
N PRO A 473 14.81 -17.03 15.04
CA PRO A 473 13.39 -17.21 14.69
C PRO A 473 12.85 -16.08 13.82
N GLY A 474 12.08 -16.45 12.79
CA GLY A 474 11.47 -15.50 11.85
C GLY A 474 12.35 -15.08 10.65
N TYR A 475 13.67 -15.27 10.71
CA TYR A 475 14.58 -14.95 9.60
C TYR A 475 14.70 -16.13 8.60
N ALA A 476 13.61 -16.41 7.89
CA ALA A 476 13.62 -17.45 6.85
C ALA A 476 14.41 -17.04 5.60
N GLY A 477 15.02 -17.99 4.91
CA GLY A 477 15.67 -17.78 3.62
C GLY A 477 14.68 -17.48 2.47
N LEU A 478 15.26 -17.16 1.31
CA LEU A 478 14.52 -16.93 0.08
C LEU A 478 14.01 -18.27 -0.49
N GLU A 479 12.74 -18.31 -0.93
CA GLU A 479 12.17 -19.48 -1.59
C GLU A 479 12.73 -19.65 -3.00
N MET A 480 13.53 -20.68 -3.24
CA MET A 480 14.27 -20.90 -4.49
C MET A 480 13.44 -21.51 -5.62
N GLU A 481 12.35 -22.22 -5.29
CA GLU A 481 11.47 -22.87 -6.27
C GLU A 481 10.53 -21.88 -6.99
N SER A 482 10.37 -20.68 -6.44
CA SER A 482 9.49 -19.68 -7.04
C SER A 482 10.16 -18.96 -8.23
N SER A 483 9.32 -18.40 -9.14
CA SER A 483 9.78 -17.73 -10.34
C SER A 483 10.76 -16.58 -10.06
N PRO A 484 11.81 -16.38 -10.88
CA PRO A 484 12.71 -15.24 -10.78
C PRO A 484 12.11 -13.92 -11.31
N GLY A 485 10.94 -13.96 -11.96
CA GLY A 485 10.27 -12.79 -12.54
C GLY A 485 10.84 -12.32 -13.89
N TYR A 486 10.28 -11.21 -14.37
CA TYR A 486 10.61 -10.61 -15.65
C TYR A 486 12.13 -10.40 -15.85
N ARG A 487 12.59 -10.50 -17.08
CA ARG A 487 14.00 -10.52 -17.52
C ARG A 487 14.78 -11.76 -17.02
N TRP A 488 14.78 -12.04 -15.71
CA TRP A 488 15.56 -13.13 -15.13
C TRP A 488 15.13 -14.51 -15.61
N LYS A 489 13.81 -14.75 -15.75
CA LYS A 489 13.32 -16.03 -16.27
C LYS A 489 13.78 -16.36 -17.70
N LYS A 490 14.17 -15.34 -18.48
CA LYS A 490 14.69 -15.54 -19.85
C LYS A 490 16.12 -16.08 -19.87
N LEU A 491 16.85 -15.90 -18.76
CA LEU A 491 18.22 -16.42 -18.58
C LEU A 491 18.20 -17.86 -18.04
N ARG A 492 17.00 -18.38 -17.74
CA ARG A 492 16.87 -19.72 -17.15
C ARG A 492 17.22 -20.80 -18.18
N PRO A 493 18.15 -21.71 -17.83
CA PRO A 493 18.48 -22.86 -18.67
C PRO A 493 17.26 -23.75 -18.92
N SER A 494 17.26 -24.43 -20.07
CA SER A 494 16.19 -25.36 -20.41
C SER A 494 16.16 -26.54 -19.43
N GLY A 495 14.98 -26.84 -18.88
CA GLY A 495 14.79 -27.93 -17.92
C GLY A 495 14.99 -27.52 -16.45
N GLU A 496 15.47 -26.32 -16.16
CA GLU A 496 15.54 -25.83 -14.78
C GLU A 496 14.25 -25.10 -14.37
N GLU A 497 13.86 -25.26 -13.10
CA GLU A 497 12.73 -24.56 -12.50
C GLU A 497 13.19 -23.56 -11.43
N GLY A 498 12.28 -22.68 -11.02
CA GLY A 498 12.57 -21.72 -9.98
C GLY A 498 13.59 -20.66 -10.36
N LYS A 499 14.37 -20.22 -9.36
CA LYS A 499 15.39 -19.17 -9.48
C LYS A 499 16.80 -19.62 -9.04
N ALA A 500 16.97 -20.86 -8.63
CA ALA A 500 18.24 -21.40 -8.14
C ALA A 500 19.41 -21.20 -9.12
N PHE A 501 19.16 -21.19 -10.45
CA PHE A 501 20.16 -20.95 -11.48
C PHE A 501 20.86 -19.58 -11.39
N LEU A 502 20.29 -18.61 -10.64
CA LEU A 502 20.87 -17.29 -10.39
C LEU A 502 21.79 -17.26 -9.17
N PHE A 503 21.96 -18.39 -8.53
CA PHE A 503 22.75 -18.55 -7.31
C PHE A 503 23.78 -19.67 -7.50
N ASN A 504 24.87 -19.56 -6.77
CA ASN A 504 25.80 -20.66 -6.55
C ASN A 504 25.45 -21.31 -5.21
N ASP A 505 25.40 -22.63 -5.18
CA ASP A 505 25.28 -23.35 -3.91
C ASP A 505 26.68 -23.62 -3.33
N ARG A 506 26.80 -23.46 -2.05
CA ARG A 506 27.93 -23.93 -1.29
C ARG A 506 27.43 -24.72 -0.08
N ILE A 507 28.09 -25.83 0.19
CA ILE A 507 27.95 -26.48 1.49
C ILE A 507 28.96 -25.77 2.38
N ALA A 508 28.48 -24.96 3.31
CA ALA A 508 29.32 -24.33 4.29
C ALA A 508 28.89 -24.80 5.67
N ASP A 509 29.85 -24.99 6.54
CA ASP A 509 29.57 -24.94 7.95
C ASP A 509 28.91 -23.57 8.20
N ALA A 510 27.62 -23.55 8.50
CA ALA A 510 26.85 -22.34 8.63
C ALA A 510 27.35 -21.58 9.86
N GLY A 511 28.33 -20.71 9.68
CA GLY A 511 28.81 -19.80 10.70
C GLY A 511 28.04 -18.48 10.65
N PHE A 512 27.86 -17.84 11.79
CA PHE A 512 27.48 -16.43 11.82
C PHE A 512 28.60 -15.57 11.24
N THR A 513 28.23 -14.57 10.46
CA THR A 513 29.14 -13.49 10.13
C THR A 513 29.33 -12.65 11.39
N PHE A 514 30.53 -12.72 12.00
CA PHE A 514 30.86 -11.84 13.10
C PHE A 514 31.00 -10.41 12.61
N ARG A 515 30.66 -9.46 13.45
CA ARG A 515 30.82 -8.04 13.19
C ARG A 515 31.71 -7.46 14.28
N ASP A 516 32.71 -6.73 13.89
CA ASP A 516 33.55 -5.92 14.75
C ASP A 516 33.54 -4.45 14.30
N GLU A 517 34.37 -3.63 14.86
CA GLU A 517 34.53 -2.21 14.51
C GLU A 517 34.97 -1.97 13.05
N ASN A 518 35.51 -3.03 12.37
CA ASN A 518 35.93 -2.98 10.98
C ASN A 518 34.84 -3.56 10.02
N GLY A 519 33.75 -4.06 10.55
CA GLY A 519 32.63 -4.65 9.78
C GLY A 519 32.55 -6.17 9.88
N PRO A 520 31.81 -6.82 8.95
CA PRO A 520 31.63 -8.26 8.97
C PRO A 520 32.93 -9.02 8.76
N GLN A 521 33.12 -10.07 9.54
CA GLN A 521 34.23 -11.01 9.43
C GLN A 521 33.76 -12.31 8.76
N ASP A 522 34.68 -13.09 8.20
CA ASP A 522 34.30 -14.38 7.63
C ASP A 522 33.69 -15.30 8.68
N PRO A 523 32.73 -16.16 8.30
CA PRO A 523 32.06 -17.06 9.24
C PRO A 523 33.08 -17.96 9.95
N VAL A 524 33.00 -18.05 11.27
CA VAL A 524 33.79 -18.98 12.05
C VAL A 524 33.11 -20.35 11.98
N PRO A 525 33.88 -21.45 11.62
CA PRO A 525 33.33 -22.80 11.65
C PRO A 525 32.87 -23.19 13.07
N GLY A 526 31.72 -23.76 13.21
CA GLY A 526 31.22 -24.18 14.54
C GLY A 526 29.75 -24.41 14.67
N TRP A 527 28.99 -24.31 13.58
CA TRP A 527 27.56 -24.65 13.59
C TRP A 527 27.36 -26.15 13.36
N PRO A 528 26.49 -26.82 14.14
CA PRO A 528 26.44 -28.30 14.14
C PRO A 528 25.77 -28.93 12.91
N GLU A 529 25.21 -28.17 11.98
CA GLU A 529 24.52 -28.67 10.78
C GLU A 529 25.06 -28.02 9.51
N CYS A 530 25.58 -28.83 8.59
CA CYS A 530 25.88 -28.38 7.22
C CYS A 530 24.59 -27.96 6.52
N LYS A 531 24.43 -26.67 6.26
CA LYS A 531 23.28 -26.12 5.56
C LYS A 531 23.71 -25.72 4.15
N LYS A 532 22.85 -26.05 3.17
CA LYS A 532 23.02 -25.53 1.82
C LYS A 532 22.79 -24.02 1.85
N LEU A 533 23.82 -23.25 1.56
CA LEU A 533 23.79 -21.79 1.46
C LEU A 533 23.83 -21.36 0.00
N TRP A 534 23.14 -20.27 -0.30
CA TRP A 534 23.07 -19.68 -1.60
C TRP A 534 23.84 -18.35 -1.64
N THR A 535 24.70 -18.21 -2.65
CA THR A 535 25.42 -16.97 -2.94
C THR A 535 24.94 -16.45 -4.28
N MET A 536 24.56 -15.19 -4.38
CA MET A 536 24.13 -14.59 -5.66
C MET A 536 25.25 -14.65 -6.70
N LYS A 537 24.91 -14.95 -7.97
CA LYS A 537 25.83 -14.76 -9.07
C LYS A 537 26.12 -13.27 -9.26
N PRO A 538 27.30 -12.90 -9.78
CA PRO A 538 27.77 -11.51 -9.85
C PRO A 538 26.75 -10.54 -10.51
N GLU A 539 26.09 -10.96 -11.56
CA GLU A 539 25.11 -10.12 -12.29
C GLU A 539 23.89 -9.78 -11.44
N LEU A 540 23.38 -10.75 -10.67
CA LEU A 540 22.26 -10.52 -9.76
C LEU A 540 22.69 -9.67 -8.56
N GLU A 541 23.82 -9.97 -7.98
CA GLU A 541 24.35 -9.26 -6.82
C GLU A 541 24.62 -7.79 -7.14
N GLN A 542 25.28 -7.52 -8.28
CA GLN A 542 25.54 -6.16 -8.74
C GLN A 542 24.22 -5.40 -8.92
N ARG A 543 23.22 -6.00 -9.59
CA ARG A 543 21.90 -5.37 -9.80
C ARG A 543 21.20 -5.06 -8.48
N VAL A 544 21.23 -5.97 -7.52
CA VAL A 544 20.64 -5.76 -6.19
C VAL A 544 21.34 -4.59 -5.47
N TRP A 545 22.67 -4.53 -5.53
CA TRP A 545 23.44 -3.45 -4.91
C TRP A 545 23.20 -2.09 -5.56
N GLU A 546 23.08 -2.05 -6.87
CA GLU A 546 22.71 -0.85 -7.63
C GLU A 546 21.31 -0.36 -7.27
N ASP A 547 20.32 -1.25 -7.20
CA ASP A 547 18.96 -0.92 -6.81
C ASP A 547 18.88 -0.36 -5.38
N LEU A 548 19.61 -0.97 -4.42
CA LEU A 548 19.72 -0.48 -3.04
C LEU A 548 20.41 0.88 -2.98
N SER A 549 21.49 1.07 -3.73
CA SER A 549 22.22 2.35 -3.81
C SER A 549 21.35 3.45 -4.43
N THR A 550 20.50 3.10 -5.40
CA THR A 550 19.55 4.00 -6.04
C THR A 550 18.50 4.47 -5.02
N LEU A 551 17.92 3.53 -4.25
CA LEU A 551 16.98 3.88 -3.19
C LEU A 551 17.63 4.71 -2.07
N HIS A 552 18.88 4.43 -1.73
CA HIS A 552 19.63 5.22 -0.76
C HIS A 552 19.80 6.68 -1.18
N ARG A 553 20.01 6.95 -2.47
CA ARG A 553 20.08 8.32 -3.01
C ARG A 553 18.71 9.01 -3.10
N GLY A 554 17.59 8.30 -2.83
CA GLY A 554 16.24 8.82 -2.98
C GLY A 554 15.71 8.73 -4.41
N GLU A 555 16.31 7.90 -5.23
CA GLU A 555 15.90 7.64 -6.60
C GLU A 555 15.11 6.33 -6.69
N ARG A 556 14.16 6.26 -7.63
CA ARG A 556 13.38 5.04 -7.86
C ARG A 556 14.10 4.12 -8.84
N PRO A 557 14.42 2.85 -8.47
CA PRO A 557 14.79 1.83 -9.46
C PRO A 557 13.58 1.38 -10.27
N LEU A 558 13.78 0.90 -11.48
CA LEU A 558 12.70 0.34 -12.28
C LEU A 558 12.55 -1.16 -12.01
N PHE A 559 11.41 -1.54 -11.44
CA PHE A 559 10.96 -2.92 -11.32
C PHE A 559 9.76 -3.17 -12.21
N ILE A 560 9.78 -4.28 -12.95
CA ILE A 560 8.69 -4.70 -13.83
C ILE A 560 8.08 -5.98 -13.28
N TRP A 561 6.79 -5.94 -13.06
CA TRP A 561 6.01 -7.04 -12.53
C TRP A 561 5.21 -7.70 -13.63
N GLU A 562 4.97 -8.99 -13.49
CA GLU A 562 4.17 -9.74 -14.44
C GLU A 562 2.93 -10.31 -13.80
N HIS A 563 1.81 -10.25 -14.51
CA HIS A 563 0.61 -10.96 -14.12
C HIS A 563 0.60 -12.37 -14.68
N GLN A 564 0.24 -13.33 -13.84
CA GLN A 564 -0.06 -14.68 -14.27
C GLN A 564 -1.40 -15.17 -13.72
N LEU A 565 -2.12 -15.93 -14.56
CA LEU A 565 -3.30 -16.67 -14.13
C LEU A 565 -2.88 -17.78 -13.19
N LYS A 566 -3.57 -17.91 -12.05
CA LYS A 566 -3.26 -18.89 -11.03
C LYS A 566 -3.87 -20.23 -11.40
N ASP A 567 -3.04 -21.22 -11.68
CA ASP A 567 -3.47 -22.61 -11.87
C ASP A 567 -3.82 -23.22 -10.52
N GLU A 568 -5.10 -23.16 -10.16
CA GLU A 568 -5.64 -23.64 -8.89
C GLU A 568 -7.06 -24.20 -9.05
N ARG A 569 -7.54 -24.95 -8.08
CA ARG A 569 -8.94 -25.37 -8.02
C ARG A 569 -9.82 -24.20 -7.58
N ARG A 570 -10.96 -24.05 -8.25
CA ARG A 570 -11.96 -23.03 -7.94
C ARG A 570 -13.33 -23.67 -7.72
N PRO A 571 -14.18 -23.14 -6.83
CA PRO A 571 -15.58 -23.56 -6.72
C PRO A 571 -16.28 -23.53 -8.07
N LEU A 572 -17.14 -24.53 -8.35
CA LEU A 572 -17.82 -24.69 -9.63
C LEU A 572 -18.59 -23.42 -10.07
N LYS A 573 -19.19 -22.68 -9.12
CA LYS A 573 -19.82 -21.37 -9.39
C LYS A 573 -18.83 -20.37 -9.99
N LYS A 574 -17.60 -20.32 -9.45
CA LYS A 574 -16.53 -19.41 -9.93
C LYS A 574 -15.99 -19.84 -11.30
N ILE A 575 -16.03 -21.13 -11.61
CA ILE A 575 -15.68 -21.66 -12.95
C ILE A 575 -16.72 -21.20 -13.98
N LYS A 576 -18.02 -21.31 -13.68
CA LYS A 576 -19.10 -20.82 -14.55
C LYS A 576 -18.97 -19.35 -14.87
N ASP A 577 -18.50 -18.57 -13.90
CA ASP A 577 -18.29 -17.12 -14.04
C ASP A 577 -16.93 -16.77 -14.69
N VAL A 578 -16.13 -17.74 -15.11
CA VAL A 578 -14.74 -17.53 -15.62
C VAL A 578 -13.90 -16.68 -14.66
N ASN A 579 -14.06 -16.89 -13.36
CA ASN A 579 -13.43 -16.09 -12.32
C ASN A 579 -12.12 -16.75 -11.86
N THR A 580 -11.11 -16.67 -12.70
CA THR A 580 -9.73 -17.12 -12.40
C THR A 580 -8.99 -16.03 -11.65
N ARG A 581 -8.25 -16.40 -10.60
CA ARG A 581 -7.40 -15.44 -9.89
C ARG A 581 -6.10 -15.19 -10.64
N ILE A 582 -5.54 -14.01 -10.43
CA ILE A 582 -4.18 -13.67 -10.85
C ILE A 582 -3.29 -13.49 -9.64
N PHE A 583 -2.02 -13.76 -9.83
CA PHE A 583 -0.96 -13.28 -8.96
C PHE A 583 0.03 -12.44 -9.76
N THR A 584 0.69 -11.54 -9.08
CA THR A 584 1.65 -10.62 -9.67
C THR A 584 3.04 -11.02 -9.21
N MET A 585 3.92 -11.36 -10.12
CA MET A 585 5.28 -11.80 -9.82
C MET A 585 6.24 -10.61 -9.80
N ALA A 586 7.00 -10.51 -8.72
CA ALA A 586 8.12 -9.59 -8.61
C ALA A 586 9.35 -10.14 -9.37
N GLN A 587 10.23 -9.25 -9.78
CA GLN A 587 11.60 -9.62 -10.14
C GLN A 587 12.36 -10.05 -8.88
N VAL A 588 13.29 -11.01 -9.01
CA VAL A 588 14.06 -11.54 -7.88
C VAL A 588 14.88 -10.45 -7.19
N ASN A 589 15.47 -9.52 -7.94
CA ASN A 589 16.19 -8.37 -7.38
C ASN A 589 15.24 -7.47 -6.55
N ALA A 590 14.01 -7.17 -7.04
CA ALA A 590 13.01 -6.43 -6.28
C ALA A 590 12.61 -7.15 -4.97
N THR A 591 12.51 -8.48 -5.01
CA THR A 591 12.24 -9.29 -3.82
C THR A 591 13.39 -9.20 -2.81
N ILE A 592 14.64 -9.32 -3.26
CA ILE A 592 15.83 -9.24 -2.39
C ILE A 592 15.96 -7.84 -1.81
N VAL A 593 15.77 -6.79 -2.60
CA VAL A 593 15.77 -5.38 -2.16
C VAL A 593 14.70 -5.14 -1.08
N SER A 594 13.46 -5.59 -1.33
CA SER A 594 12.37 -5.45 -0.34
C SER A 594 12.69 -6.18 0.96
N ARG A 595 13.27 -7.39 0.86
CA ARG A 595 13.72 -8.15 2.04
C ARG A 595 14.83 -7.42 2.78
N ALA A 596 15.85 -6.93 2.08
CA ALA A 596 16.98 -6.22 2.69
C ALA A 596 16.50 -5.04 3.55
N LEU A 597 15.52 -4.27 3.05
CA LEU A 597 14.99 -3.09 3.74
C LEU A 597 14.03 -3.40 4.90
N SER A 598 13.50 -4.63 5.01
CA SER A 598 12.40 -4.92 5.94
C SER A 598 12.52 -6.24 6.71
N LEU A 599 13.59 -7.03 6.49
CA LEU A 599 13.71 -8.38 7.03
C LEU A 599 13.66 -8.42 8.56
N HIS A 600 14.25 -7.44 9.24
CA HIS A 600 14.20 -7.34 10.70
C HIS A 600 12.78 -7.19 11.24
N PHE A 601 12.00 -6.30 10.60
CA PHE A 601 10.59 -6.11 10.97
C PHE A 601 9.78 -7.37 10.70
N VAL A 602 9.94 -7.97 9.52
CA VAL A 602 9.21 -9.19 9.12
C VAL A 602 9.50 -10.33 10.08
N ALA A 603 10.77 -10.58 10.40
CA ALA A 603 11.17 -11.63 11.31
C ALA A 603 10.52 -11.45 12.69
N LYS A 604 10.59 -10.23 13.25
CA LYS A 604 10.01 -9.93 14.55
C LYS A 604 8.48 -10.00 14.53
N PHE A 605 7.86 -9.58 13.43
CA PHE A 605 6.42 -9.67 13.24
C PHE A 605 5.92 -11.14 13.25
N TYR A 606 6.67 -12.04 12.64
CA TYR A 606 6.37 -13.49 12.68
C TYR A 606 6.66 -14.11 14.05
N GLU A 607 7.74 -13.72 14.71
CA GLU A 607 8.08 -14.22 16.05
C GLU A 607 7.01 -13.87 17.09
N THR A 608 6.37 -12.71 16.96
CA THR A 608 5.34 -12.24 17.89
C THR A 608 3.93 -12.70 17.55
N VAL A 609 3.78 -13.78 16.77
CA VAL A 609 2.48 -14.38 16.44
C VAL A 609 1.64 -14.65 17.69
N GLY A 610 0.33 -14.32 17.60
CA GLY A 610 -0.58 -14.47 18.75
C GLY A 610 -0.38 -13.44 19.85
N GLN A 611 0.43 -12.40 19.60
CA GLN A 611 0.56 -11.22 20.44
C GLN A 611 -0.04 -10.01 19.70
N GLY A 612 -0.50 -9.01 20.43
CA GLY A 612 -1.16 -7.85 19.78
C GLY A 612 -2.41 -8.24 19.00
N PHE A 613 -2.39 -8.03 17.68
CA PHE A 613 -3.50 -8.30 16.76
C PHE A 613 -3.14 -9.27 15.62
N SER A 614 -1.86 -9.61 15.44
CA SER A 614 -1.40 -10.42 14.30
C SER A 614 -1.42 -11.91 14.60
N ALA A 615 -1.97 -12.69 13.67
CA ALA A 615 -1.89 -14.15 13.62
C ALA A 615 -0.93 -14.65 12.52
N VAL A 616 -0.17 -13.75 11.88
CA VAL A 616 0.77 -14.12 10.81
C VAL A 616 1.87 -15.02 11.36
N GLY A 617 2.11 -16.15 10.68
CA GLY A 617 3.07 -17.15 11.13
C GLY A 617 2.47 -18.22 12.06
N ILE A 618 1.16 -18.22 12.30
CA ILE A 618 0.51 -19.20 13.19
C ILE A 618 0.62 -20.62 12.66
N ASP A 619 1.05 -21.54 13.51
CA ASP A 619 0.72 -22.96 13.38
C ASP A 619 -0.61 -23.23 14.10
N THR A 620 -1.65 -23.50 13.33
CA THR A 620 -3.00 -23.76 13.86
C THR A 620 -3.08 -25.02 14.74
N SER A 621 -2.08 -25.90 14.62
CA SER A 621 -1.93 -27.10 15.46
C SER A 621 -1.10 -26.86 16.72
N SER A 622 -0.87 -25.59 17.10
CA SER A 622 -0.09 -25.21 18.28
C SER A 622 -0.98 -24.64 19.39
N PRO A 623 -0.46 -24.45 20.61
CA PRO A 623 -1.19 -23.81 21.71
C PRO A 623 -1.69 -22.39 21.40
N ILE A 624 -1.06 -21.71 20.41
CA ILE A 624 -1.45 -20.37 20.01
C ILE A 624 -2.88 -20.36 19.47
N TRP A 625 -3.32 -21.41 18.75
CA TRP A 625 -4.69 -21.54 18.26
C TRP A 625 -5.73 -21.46 19.38
N ALA A 626 -5.49 -22.18 20.48
CA ALA A 626 -6.33 -22.12 21.68
C ALA A 626 -6.28 -20.73 22.34
N LYS A 627 -5.10 -20.09 22.37
CA LYS A 627 -4.92 -18.74 22.90
C LYS A 627 -5.74 -17.71 22.15
N LEU A 628 -5.74 -17.74 20.79
CA LEU A 628 -6.54 -16.78 19.99
C LEU A 628 -8.01 -16.80 20.41
N ARG A 629 -8.59 -18.01 20.56
CA ARG A 629 -9.97 -18.16 20.98
C ARG A 629 -10.22 -17.67 22.41
N ARG A 630 -9.33 -18.01 23.35
CA ARG A 630 -9.44 -17.59 24.73
C ARG A 630 -9.41 -16.06 24.85
N ASP A 631 -8.51 -15.39 24.14
CA ASP A 631 -8.38 -13.95 24.16
C ASP A 631 -9.66 -13.26 23.62
N MET A 632 -10.30 -13.82 22.58
CA MET A 632 -11.59 -13.37 22.09
C MET A 632 -12.70 -13.53 23.14
N LEU A 633 -12.79 -14.69 23.79
CA LEU A 633 -13.80 -14.98 24.80
C LEU A 633 -13.65 -14.14 26.08
N ASN A 634 -12.46 -13.59 26.35
CA ASN A 634 -12.26 -12.64 27.45
C ASN A 634 -12.98 -11.31 27.21
N VAL A 635 -13.29 -10.97 25.96
CA VAL A 635 -14.04 -9.75 25.62
C VAL A 635 -15.51 -10.09 25.36
N SER A 636 -15.80 -11.10 24.52
CA SER A 636 -17.16 -11.46 24.18
C SER A 636 -17.22 -12.86 23.55
N ASP A 637 -18.39 -13.53 23.68
CA ASP A 637 -18.69 -14.73 22.89
C ASP A 637 -19.34 -14.42 21.54
N ARG A 638 -19.51 -13.15 21.19
CA ARG A 638 -20.21 -12.64 20.00
C ARG A 638 -19.31 -11.75 19.16
N GLY A 639 -19.56 -11.72 17.85
CA GLY A 639 -18.84 -10.87 16.91
C GLY A 639 -19.00 -11.35 15.49
N CYS A 640 -17.93 -11.32 14.70
CA CYS A 640 -17.93 -11.78 13.32
C CYS A 640 -16.58 -12.36 12.88
N ASP A 641 -16.67 -13.18 11.85
CA ASP A 641 -15.56 -13.52 10.96
C ASP A 641 -15.74 -12.70 9.66
N GLY A 642 -14.72 -11.99 9.23
CA GLY A 642 -14.77 -11.06 8.10
C GLY A 642 -13.83 -11.44 6.97
N ASP A 643 -14.24 -11.10 5.76
CA ASP A 643 -13.46 -11.26 4.53
C ASP A 643 -13.71 -10.07 3.61
N PHE A 644 -12.64 -9.54 3.01
CA PHE A 644 -12.74 -8.45 2.05
C PHE A 644 -12.79 -8.98 0.61
N GLY A 645 -13.69 -8.45 -0.18
CA GLY A 645 -13.71 -8.69 -1.62
C GLY A 645 -12.59 -7.95 -2.33
N LYS A 646 -11.82 -8.66 -3.18
CA LYS A 646 -10.73 -8.07 -4.00
C LYS A 646 -9.68 -7.29 -3.18
N PHE A 647 -9.38 -7.69 -1.96
CA PHE A 647 -8.58 -6.94 -0.99
C PHE A 647 -7.29 -6.38 -1.58
N ASP A 648 -6.44 -7.21 -2.20
CA ASP A 648 -5.19 -6.77 -2.84
C ASP A 648 -5.40 -5.65 -3.87
N GLY A 649 -6.52 -5.69 -4.61
CA GLY A 649 -6.82 -4.72 -5.66
C GLY A 649 -7.40 -3.40 -5.15
N THR A 650 -8.05 -3.42 -3.99
CA THR A 650 -8.75 -2.26 -3.42
C THR A 650 -8.06 -1.70 -2.17
N LEU A 651 -6.86 -2.20 -1.84
CA LEU A 651 -6.11 -1.72 -0.68
C LEU A 651 -5.83 -0.23 -0.81
N ASP A 652 -6.10 0.50 0.26
CA ASP A 652 -5.97 1.97 0.30
C ASP A 652 -4.49 2.40 0.18
N PRO A 653 -4.14 3.25 -0.81
CA PRO A 653 -2.78 3.71 -1.01
C PRO A 653 -2.17 4.45 0.18
N ASP A 654 -2.96 5.28 0.86
CA ASP A 654 -2.50 6.04 2.02
C ASP A 654 -2.11 5.12 3.18
N LEU A 655 -2.86 4.02 3.39
CA LEU A 655 -2.59 3.05 4.45
C LEU A 655 -1.42 2.11 4.12
N ILE A 656 -1.21 1.79 2.84
CA ILE A 656 0.01 1.09 2.40
C ILE A 656 1.23 1.96 2.72
N MET A 657 1.18 3.25 2.35
CA MET A 657 2.26 4.20 2.63
C MET A 657 2.53 4.32 4.13
N ASP A 658 1.48 4.45 4.93
CA ASP A 658 1.59 4.55 6.39
C ASP A 658 2.18 3.26 6.99
N SER A 659 1.84 2.08 6.45
CA SER A 659 2.41 0.80 6.89
C SER A 659 3.92 0.72 6.66
N LEU A 660 4.41 1.18 5.50
CA LEU A 660 5.86 1.19 5.22
C LEU A 660 6.60 2.23 6.09
N ARG A 661 5.97 3.37 6.40
CA ARG A 661 6.52 4.34 7.37
C ARG A 661 6.63 3.77 8.77
N ILE A 662 5.63 2.99 9.22
CA ILE A 662 5.68 2.29 10.52
C ILE A 662 6.88 1.33 10.54
N ILE A 663 7.07 0.55 9.48
CA ILE A 663 8.22 -0.37 9.36
C ILE A 663 9.55 0.39 9.46
N ALA A 664 9.69 1.50 8.72
CA ALA A 664 10.88 2.34 8.73
C ALA A 664 11.21 2.89 10.12
N ARG A 665 10.21 3.45 10.79
CA ARG A 665 10.37 4.09 12.11
C ARG A 665 10.64 3.09 13.22
N TRP A 666 10.05 1.89 13.14
CA TRP A 666 10.35 0.84 14.11
C TRP A 666 11.79 0.35 13.97
N GLN A 667 12.27 0.20 12.73
CA GLN A 667 13.62 -0.28 12.43
C GLN A 667 14.68 0.79 12.67
N ASP A 668 14.34 2.08 12.48
CA ASP A 668 15.10 3.31 12.68
C ASP A 668 16.34 3.44 11.77
N HIS A 669 17.19 2.43 11.68
CA HIS A 669 18.35 2.42 10.77
C HIS A 669 18.67 1.00 10.29
N LEU A 670 19.51 0.91 9.27
CA LEU A 670 19.94 -0.34 8.66
C LEU A 670 21.32 -0.17 8.03
N THR A 671 22.22 -1.12 8.27
CA THR A 671 23.49 -1.24 7.54
C THR A 671 23.46 -2.52 6.72
N LEU A 672 23.69 -2.39 5.43
CA LEU A 672 23.81 -3.52 4.51
C LEU A 672 25.27 -3.69 4.09
N TRP A 673 25.76 -4.91 4.12
CA TRP A 673 27.12 -5.26 3.77
C TRP A 673 27.18 -6.14 2.54
N ARG A 674 28.10 -5.83 1.64
CA ARG A 674 28.46 -6.63 0.48
C ARG A 674 29.93 -6.96 0.51
N LYS A 675 30.26 -8.24 0.27
CA LYS A 675 31.63 -8.68 0.09
C LYS A 675 31.99 -8.67 -1.39
N ASP A 676 33.05 -7.96 -1.75
CA ASP A 676 33.61 -8.05 -3.08
C ASP A 676 34.33 -9.41 -3.23
N HIS A 677 33.90 -10.22 -4.19
CA HIS A 677 34.40 -11.59 -4.35
C HIS A 677 35.82 -11.67 -4.93
N GLU A 678 36.29 -10.60 -5.62
CA GLU A 678 37.64 -10.55 -6.21
C GLU A 678 38.67 -10.06 -5.20
N THR A 679 38.34 -9.02 -4.45
CA THR A 679 39.26 -8.39 -3.48
C THR A 679 39.08 -8.91 -2.06
N GLY A 680 37.94 -9.55 -1.76
CA GLY A 680 37.57 -9.97 -0.40
C GLY A 680 37.21 -8.82 0.54
N GLN A 681 37.18 -7.59 0.04
CA GLN A 681 36.87 -6.41 0.84
C GLN A 681 35.36 -6.27 1.07
N TRP A 682 34.98 -5.78 2.26
CA TRP A 682 33.62 -5.45 2.59
C TRP A 682 33.31 -3.98 2.26
N THR A 683 32.18 -3.76 1.64
CA THR A 683 31.58 -2.42 1.43
C THR A 683 30.24 -2.36 2.12
N SER A 684 29.91 -1.20 2.70
CA SER A 684 28.65 -1.01 3.40
C SER A 684 27.81 0.10 2.79
N LEU A 685 26.49 -0.03 2.97
CA LEU A 685 25.50 0.98 2.66
C LEU A 685 24.68 1.23 3.93
N VAL A 686 24.79 2.44 4.48
CA VAL A 686 24.16 2.81 5.74
C VAL A 686 22.92 3.66 5.48
N PHE A 687 21.76 3.14 5.88
CA PHE A 687 20.50 3.87 5.88
C PHE A 687 20.26 4.43 7.29
N GLY A 688 20.41 5.74 7.47
CA GLY A 688 19.92 6.42 8.66
C GLY A 688 18.38 6.50 8.67
N PRO A 689 17.76 7.08 9.71
CA PRO A 689 16.31 7.13 9.85
C PRO A 689 15.59 7.78 8.66
N LYS A 690 16.16 8.86 8.10
CA LYS A 690 15.59 9.55 6.94
C LYS A 690 15.77 8.77 5.65
N GLU A 691 16.95 8.23 5.41
CA GLU A 691 17.26 7.43 4.23
C GLU A 691 16.41 6.16 4.18
N LEU A 692 16.23 5.48 5.33
CA LEU A 692 15.40 4.28 5.43
C LEU A 692 13.92 4.59 5.22
N GLU A 693 13.39 5.65 5.85
CA GLU A 693 11.99 6.06 5.63
C GLU A 693 11.75 6.43 4.16
N ARG A 694 12.67 7.19 3.55
CA ARG A 694 12.61 7.54 2.13
C ARG A 694 12.66 6.32 1.21
N ALA A 695 13.55 5.37 1.46
CA ALA A 695 13.65 4.12 0.69
C ALA A 695 12.35 3.30 0.80
N LEU A 696 11.76 3.18 1.98
CA LEU A 696 10.50 2.46 2.18
C LEU A 696 9.29 3.21 1.62
N ILE A 697 9.29 4.54 1.56
CA ILE A 697 8.30 5.33 0.82
C ILE A 697 8.39 5.03 -0.69
N LEU A 698 9.60 4.94 -1.25
CA LEU A 698 9.79 4.55 -2.64
C LEU A 698 9.32 3.12 -2.91
N MET A 699 9.55 2.19 -1.97
CA MET A 699 9.01 0.83 -2.07
C MET A 699 7.47 0.81 -1.94
N ALA A 700 6.86 1.66 -1.10
CA ALA A 700 5.42 1.81 -1.06
C ALA A 700 4.86 2.30 -2.41
N ASN A 701 5.49 3.33 -3.01
CA ASN A 701 5.15 3.77 -4.35
C ASN A 701 5.29 2.64 -5.38
N GLU A 702 6.34 1.80 -5.27
CA GLU A 702 6.52 0.64 -6.12
C GLU A 702 5.37 -0.36 -6.00
N PHE A 703 4.85 -0.60 -4.80
CA PHE A 703 3.72 -1.52 -4.59
C PHE A 703 2.38 -0.91 -5.03
N ILE A 704 2.14 0.36 -4.76
CA ILE A 704 0.89 1.07 -5.11
C ILE A 704 0.84 1.31 -6.62
N HIS A 705 1.90 1.86 -7.21
CA HIS A 705 1.99 2.30 -8.60
C HIS A 705 2.94 1.43 -9.42
N THR A 706 2.72 0.12 -9.34
CA THR A 706 3.56 -0.91 -9.95
C THR A 706 3.55 -0.79 -11.48
N TYR A 707 4.71 -0.87 -12.12
CA TYR A 707 4.83 -1.12 -13.55
C TYR A 707 4.56 -2.60 -13.84
N GLN A 708 3.55 -2.88 -14.64
CA GLN A 708 3.05 -4.23 -14.89
C GLN A 708 3.05 -4.55 -16.37
N LEU A 709 3.68 -5.66 -16.71
CA LEU A 709 3.66 -6.19 -18.07
C LEU A 709 2.46 -7.14 -18.23
N VAL A 710 1.57 -6.78 -19.18
CA VAL A 710 0.42 -7.58 -19.58
C VAL A 710 0.58 -7.92 -21.06
N PHE A 711 0.97 -9.16 -21.35
CA PHE A 711 1.42 -9.59 -22.69
C PHE A 711 2.56 -8.71 -23.20
N ASP A 712 2.32 -7.93 -24.26
CA ASP A 712 3.28 -7.05 -24.91
C ASP A 712 3.15 -5.58 -24.51
N CYS A 713 2.30 -5.24 -23.54
CA CYS A 713 2.09 -3.85 -23.12
C CYS A 713 2.50 -3.62 -21.66
N LEU A 714 3.23 -2.53 -21.45
CA LEU A 714 3.63 -2.04 -20.14
C LEU A 714 2.60 -1.02 -19.62
N HIS A 715 2.10 -1.25 -18.43
CA HIS A 715 1.11 -0.43 -17.76
C HIS A 715 1.59 -0.04 -16.36
N ARG A 716 1.05 1.06 -15.81
CA ARG A 716 1.19 1.44 -14.43
C ARG A 716 -0.17 1.39 -13.74
N LYS A 717 -0.31 0.65 -12.63
CA LYS A 717 -1.54 0.66 -11.85
C LYS A 717 -1.59 1.85 -10.90
N TRP A 718 -2.80 2.15 -10.37
CA TRP A 718 -3.04 3.31 -9.54
C TRP A 718 -3.27 3.00 -8.06
N GLN A 719 -3.55 1.77 -7.69
CA GLN A 719 -3.82 1.36 -6.30
C GLN A 719 -3.62 -0.12 -6.07
N GLY A 720 -3.73 -0.54 -4.81
CA GLY A 720 -3.65 -1.94 -4.40
C GLY A 720 -2.22 -2.43 -4.20
N ASN A 721 -2.08 -3.63 -3.66
CA ASN A 721 -0.83 -4.28 -3.33
C ASN A 721 -0.60 -5.48 -4.27
N PRO A 722 0.56 -5.66 -4.90
CA PRO A 722 0.82 -6.82 -5.74
C PRO A 722 0.99 -8.08 -4.87
N SER A 723 0.24 -9.13 -5.17
CA SER A 723 0.19 -10.36 -4.36
C SER A 723 1.52 -11.14 -4.31
N GLY A 724 2.47 -10.87 -5.21
CA GLY A 724 3.82 -11.46 -5.20
C GLY A 724 4.87 -10.64 -4.46
N ASN A 725 4.47 -9.59 -3.77
CA ASN A 725 5.32 -8.83 -2.88
C ASN A 725 5.63 -9.63 -1.62
N CYS A 726 6.89 -9.70 -1.20
CA CYS A 726 7.29 -10.43 0.01
C CYS A 726 6.67 -9.87 1.31
N LEU A 727 6.24 -8.60 1.30
CA LEU A 727 5.55 -7.94 2.41
C LEU A 727 4.02 -8.06 2.33
N THR A 728 3.46 -8.78 1.36
CA THR A 728 2.01 -8.78 1.11
C THR A 728 1.20 -9.10 2.36
N VAL A 729 1.51 -10.20 3.06
CA VAL A 729 0.76 -10.60 4.24
C VAL A 729 0.95 -9.62 5.41
N VAL A 730 2.12 -9.04 5.57
CA VAL A 730 2.44 -8.07 6.63
C VAL A 730 1.67 -6.77 6.39
N ILE A 731 1.80 -6.17 5.20
CA ILE A 731 1.07 -4.95 4.82
C ILE A 731 -0.44 -5.17 4.93
N ASN A 732 -0.95 -6.26 4.35
CA ASN A 732 -2.38 -6.57 4.38
C ASN A 732 -2.90 -6.71 5.81
N THR A 733 -2.13 -7.34 6.71
CA THR A 733 -2.50 -7.50 8.12
C THR A 733 -2.55 -6.15 8.84
N ILE A 734 -1.54 -5.29 8.64
CA ILE A 734 -1.48 -3.96 9.26
C ILE A 734 -2.64 -3.09 8.74
N VAL A 735 -2.87 -3.07 7.41
CA VAL A 735 -3.95 -2.29 6.81
C VAL A 735 -5.32 -2.81 7.24
N ASN A 736 -5.53 -4.12 7.34
CA ASN A 736 -6.77 -4.71 7.84
C ASN A 736 -7.06 -4.26 9.27
N ALA A 737 -6.03 -4.26 10.14
CA ALA A 737 -6.15 -3.76 11.50
C ALA A 737 -6.49 -2.25 11.54
N MET A 738 -5.92 -1.45 10.61
CA MET A 738 -6.28 -0.03 10.47
C MET A 738 -7.72 0.14 9.98
N TYR A 739 -8.18 -0.65 9.01
CA TYR A 739 -9.53 -0.59 8.46
C TYR A 739 -10.59 -0.74 9.54
N LEU A 740 -10.48 -1.75 10.39
CA LEU A 740 -11.48 -1.99 11.44
C LEU A 740 -11.47 -0.86 12.51
N ARG A 741 -10.31 -0.27 12.81
CA ARG A 741 -10.23 0.88 13.71
C ARG A 741 -10.75 2.17 13.08
N LEU A 742 -10.61 2.33 11.77
CA LEU A 742 -11.22 3.44 11.03
C LEU A 742 -12.76 3.29 10.96
N ALA A 743 -13.25 2.06 10.79
CA ALA A 743 -14.68 1.78 10.88
C ALA A 743 -15.23 2.10 12.28
N PHE A 744 -14.51 1.72 13.33
CA PHE A 744 -14.87 2.07 14.71
C PHE A 744 -14.87 3.59 14.92
N ALA A 745 -13.85 4.30 14.44
CA ALA A 745 -13.76 5.76 14.54
C ALA A 745 -14.94 6.47 13.87
N TYR A 746 -15.38 5.98 12.70
CA TYR A 746 -16.52 6.54 11.98
C TYR A 746 -17.86 6.22 12.65
N LEU A 747 -18.09 4.94 12.99
CA LEU A 747 -19.37 4.49 13.54
C LEU A 747 -19.63 5.08 14.94
N ARG A 748 -18.59 5.24 15.77
CA ARG A 748 -18.74 5.93 17.05
C ARG A 748 -19.08 7.42 16.86
N TRP A 749 -18.50 8.09 15.84
CA TRP A 749 -18.83 9.49 15.54
C TRP A 749 -20.29 9.65 15.11
N LYS A 750 -20.85 8.67 14.39
CA LYS A 750 -22.29 8.63 14.06
C LYS A 750 -23.19 8.36 15.27
N ASN A 751 -22.62 7.84 16.35
CA ASN A 751 -23.37 7.52 17.57
C ASN A 751 -22.99 8.47 18.70
N PRO A 752 -23.70 9.59 18.88
CA PRO A 752 -23.34 10.63 19.85
C PRO A 752 -23.36 10.17 21.31
N ILE A 753 -23.95 9.00 21.63
CA ILE A 753 -23.98 8.43 22.98
C ILE A 753 -22.60 7.80 23.33
N ALA A 754 -21.80 7.44 22.32
CA ALA A 754 -20.52 6.76 22.51
C ALA A 754 -19.35 7.73 22.33
N LEU A 755 -19.13 8.65 23.26
CA LEU A 755 -17.93 9.54 23.30
C LEU A 755 -16.65 8.77 23.67
N LEU A 756 -16.42 7.63 23.03
CA LEU A 756 -15.27 6.78 23.31
C LEU A 756 -14.04 7.26 22.51
N PRO A 757 -12.82 7.34 23.10
CA PRO A 757 -11.60 7.59 22.34
C PRO A 757 -11.32 6.45 21.35
N ILE A 758 -10.59 6.71 20.27
CA ILE A 758 -10.20 5.65 19.30
C ILE A 758 -9.44 4.52 20.01
N ALA A 759 -8.63 4.85 21.00
CA ALA A 759 -7.89 3.89 21.81
C ALA A 759 -8.78 2.93 22.62
N ALA A 760 -10.06 3.28 22.84
CA ALA A 760 -11.02 2.40 23.51
C ALA A 760 -11.39 1.16 22.65
N TYR A 761 -11.08 1.16 21.35
CA TYR A 761 -11.31 0.01 20.48
C TYR A 761 -10.87 -1.30 21.14
N ASP A 762 -9.65 -1.35 21.66
CA ASP A 762 -9.06 -2.58 22.21
C ASP A 762 -9.69 -3.05 23.54
N ARG A 763 -10.43 -2.17 24.23
CA ARG A 763 -11.21 -2.53 25.41
C ARG A 763 -12.48 -3.29 25.03
N TYR A 764 -13.10 -2.93 23.91
CA TYR A 764 -14.41 -3.43 23.48
C TYR A 764 -14.34 -4.43 22.36
N VAL A 765 -13.18 -4.54 21.70
CA VAL A 765 -12.99 -5.46 20.56
C VAL A 765 -11.69 -6.23 20.73
N LYS A 766 -11.77 -7.56 20.66
CA LYS A 766 -10.59 -8.39 20.46
C LYS A 766 -10.60 -8.96 19.06
N ASP A 767 -9.55 -8.66 18.33
CA ASP A 767 -9.39 -9.00 16.92
C ASP A 767 -8.13 -9.84 16.67
N TRP A 768 -8.18 -10.61 15.56
CA TRP A 768 -7.03 -11.30 14.99
C TRP A 768 -7.07 -11.19 13.49
N PHE A 769 -5.90 -10.89 12.90
CA PHE A 769 -5.74 -10.66 11.46
C PHE A 769 -4.67 -11.58 10.87
N TYR A 770 -4.95 -12.07 9.66
CA TYR A 770 -3.97 -12.75 8.81
C TYR A 770 -4.21 -12.32 7.36
N GLY A 771 -3.49 -11.31 6.88
CA GLY A 771 -3.77 -10.71 5.57
C GLY A 771 -5.16 -10.09 5.53
N ASP A 772 -6.00 -10.58 4.62
CA ASP A 772 -7.40 -10.18 4.46
C ASP A 772 -8.38 -10.86 5.43
N ASP A 773 -8.02 -12.06 5.92
CA ASP A 773 -8.83 -12.77 6.91
C ASP A 773 -8.82 -12.05 8.28
N ASN A 774 -9.98 -11.95 8.90
CA ASN A 774 -10.10 -11.39 10.25
C ASN A 774 -11.22 -12.05 11.06
N VAL A 775 -11.07 -12.02 12.38
CA VAL A 775 -12.10 -12.37 13.36
C VAL A 775 -12.15 -11.32 14.46
N LEU A 776 -13.35 -10.93 14.85
CA LEU A 776 -13.61 -9.92 15.84
C LEU A 776 -14.59 -10.42 16.90
N ALA A 777 -14.18 -10.47 18.16
CA ALA A 777 -15.08 -10.56 19.29
C ALA A 777 -15.42 -9.14 19.76
N ILE A 778 -16.72 -8.81 19.83
CA ILE A 778 -17.21 -7.45 20.06
C ILE A 778 -18.01 -7.45 21.37
N SER A 779 -17.67 -6.55 22.29
CA SER A 779 -18.38 -6.39 23.55
C SER A 779 -19.87 -6.08 23.32
N PRO A 780 -20.77 -6.65 24.12
CA PRO A 780 -22.19 -6.30 24.06
C PRO A 780 -22.47 -4.81 24.23
N ASP A 781 -21.60 -4.07 24.91
CA ASP A 781 -21.77 -2.65 25.20
C ASP A 781 -21.77 -1.76 23.94
N ILE A 782 -21.13 -2.23 22.87
CA ILE A 782 -21.02 -1.48 21.60
C ILE A 782 -21.66 -2.19 20.42
N LEU A 783 -22.16 -3.43 20.61
CA LEU A 783 -22.63 -4.29 19.54
C LEU A 783 -23.84 -3.70 18.77
N ASP A 784 -24.62 -2.82 19.40
CA ASP A 784 -25.77 -2.18 18.79
C ASP A 784 -25.38 -1.26 17.62
N TRP A 785 -24.24 -0.61 17.69
CA TRP A 785 -23.76 0.33 16.70
C TRP A 785 -22.47 -0.11 16.00
N PHE A 786 -21.62 -0.91 16.67
CA PHE A 786 -20.43 -1.49 16.05
C PHE A 786 -20.65 -2.99 15.81
N ASN A 787 -21.27 -3.32 14.71
CA ASN A 787 -21.66 -4.68 14.33
C ASN A 787 -21.29 -4.96 12.86
N PRO A 788 -21.30 -6.23 12.43
CA PRO A 788 -20.90 -6.60 11.07
C PRO A 788 -21.64 -5.86 9.96
N LEU A 789 -22.94 -5.58 10.14
CA LEU A 789 -23.75 -4.86 9.15
C LEU A 789 -23.31 -3.40 9.03
N ALA A 790 -23.19 -2.70 10.16
CA ALA A 790 -22.77 -1.30 10.19
C ALA A 790 -21.32 -1.13 9.62
N ILE A 791 -20.43 -2.07 9.93
CA ILE A 791 -19.06 -2.11 9.39
C ILE A 791 -19.10 -2.27 7.86
N SER A 792 -19.92 -3.21 7.36
CA SER A 792 -20.07 -3.46 5.92
C SER A 792 -20.67 -2.27 5.18
N GLU A 793 -21.70 -1.64 5.74
CA GLU A 793 -22.32 -0.44 5.17
C GLU A 793 -21.34 0.73 5.11
N TYR A 794 -20.54 0.92 6.14
CA TYR A 794 -19.50 1.95 6.13
C TYR A 794 -18.47 1.69 5.02
N PHE A 795 -17.91 0.49 4.95
CA PHE A 795 -16.92 0.17 3.91
C PHE A 795 -17.49 0.28 2.50
N ALA A 796 -18.77 -0.06 2.31
CA ALA A 796 -19.43 0.11 1.01
C ALA A 796 -19.45 1.58 0.55
N THR A 797 -19.54 2.56 1.47
CA THR A 797 -19.46 4.00 1.12
C THR A 797 -18.08 4.40 0.59
N LEU A 798 -17.05 3.61 0.90
CA LEU A 798 -15.66 3.82 0.47
C LEU A 798 -15.31 2.99 -0.77
N GLY A 799 -16.25 2.21 -1.31
CA GLY A 799 -15.99 1.30 -2.43
C GLY A 799 -15.28 0.01 -2.02
N LEU A 800 -15.29 -0.35 -0.74
CA LEU A 800 -14.74 -1.58 -0.19
C LEU A 800 -15.87 -2.58 0.07
N GLU A 801 -15.67 -3.83 -0.35
CA GLU A 801 -16.62 -4.94 -0.12
C GLU A 801 -16.17 -5.74 1.11
N TYR A 802 -16.94 -5.70 2.20
CA TYR A 802 -16.70 -6.47 3.41
C TYR A 802 -17.86 -7.42 3.67
N THR A 803 -17.56 -8.72 3.79
CA THR A 803 -18.54 -9.80 3.91
C THR A 803 -18.15 -10.79 5.01
N THR A 804 -19.04 -11.75 5.30
CA THR A 804 -18.68 -12.88 6.18
C THR A 804 -17.74 -13.87 5.49
N ALA A 805 -16.91 -14.57 6.26
CA ALA A 805 -15.92 -15.52 5.76
C ALA A 805 -16.54 -16.68 4.95
N ASP A 806 -17.81 -17.02 5.19
CA ASP A 806 -18.52 -18.08 4.48
C ASP A 806 -19.02 -17.69 3.08
N LYS A 807 -18.96 -16.38 2.74
CA LYS A 807 -19.42 -15.83 1.46
C LYS A 807 -20.84 -16.25 1.07
N SER A 808 -21.70 -16.52 2.06
CA SER A 808 -23.09 -16.98 1.85
C SER A 808 -23.98 -15.93 1.15
N GLY A 809 -23.54 -14.66 1.12
CA GLY A 809 -24.33 -13.54 0.63
C GLY A 809 -25.50 -13.16 1.56
N ILE A 810 -25.64 -13.82 2.69
CA ILE A 810 -26.59 -13.45 3.72
C ILE A 810 -26.09 -12.16 4.37
N LYS A 811 -26.99 -11.19 4.56
CA LYS A 811 -26.67 -9.95 5.29
C LYS A 811 -26.02 -10.31 6.61
N GLN A 812 -24.89 -9.68 6.88
CA GLN A 812 -23.98 -10.01 7.93
C GLN A 812 -24.67 -10.04 9.29
N GLN A 813 -24.70 -11.21 9.90
CA GLN A 813 -25.24 -11.43 11.23
C GLN A 813 -24.12 -11.55 12.24
N VAL A 814 -24.40 -11.13 13.47
CA VAL A 814 -23.55 -11.40 14.61
C VAL A 814 -23.51 -12.91 14.85
N LYS A 815 -22.32 -13.47 14.83
CA LYS A 815 -22.05 -14.92 15.10
C LYS A 815 -21.53 -15.12 16.51
N LYS A 816 -21.59 -16.35 17.01
CA LYS A 816 -20.86 -16.74 18.23
C LYS A 816 -19.44 -17.14 17.86
N VAL A 817 -18.49 -16.85 18.72
CA VAL A 817 -17.05 -17.20 18.54
C VAL A 817 -16.83 -18.69 18.23
N LYS A 818 -17.68 -19.56 18.74
CA LYS A 818 -17.62 -21.02 18.42
C LYS A 818 -17.91 -21.34 16.95
N ASP A 819 -18.63 -20.46 16.25
CA ASP A 819 -19.06 -20.62 14.86
C ASP A 819 -18.16 -19.83 13.88
N PHE A 820 -17.14 -19.12 14.38
CA PHE A 820 -16.20 -18.37 13.55
C PHE A 820 -15.36 -19.32 12.68
N ARG A 821 -15.06 -18.82 11.48
CA ARG A 821 -14.08 -19.42 10.57
C ARG A 821 -12.91 -18.46 10.41
N PHE A 822 -11.71 -18.93 10.67
CA PHE A 822 -10.47 -18.18 10.50
C PHE A 822 -9.44 -19.08 9.81
N LEU A 823 -8.79 -18.60 8.76
CA LEU A 823 -7.87 -19.38 7.93
C LEU A 823 -8.53 -20.68 7.39
N LYS A 824 -9.83 -20.63 7.10
CA LYS A 824 -10.67 -21.76 6.71
C LYS A 824 -10.81 -22.87 7.75
N ARG A 825 -10.46 -22.62 9.01
CA ARG A 825 -10.53 -23.51 10.14
C ARG A 825 -11.50 -23.01 11.20
N GLN A 826 -11.92 -23.91 12.08
CA GLN A 826 -12.79 -23.63 13.21
C GLN A 826 -12.09 -24.01 14.52
N TRP A 827 -12.65 -23.59 15.65
CA TRP A 827 -12.18 -23.97 16.98
C TRP A 827 -13.09 -25.05 17.57
N ARG A 828 -12.59 -26.28 17.67
CA ARG A 828 -13.30 -27.39 18.32
C ARG A 828 -12.55 -27.81 19.60
N PRO A 829 -13.17 -27.73 20.80
CA PRO A 829 -12.52 -28.23 22.03
C PRO A 829 -12.34 -29.76 21.95
N ASP A 830 -11.23 -30.25 22.52
CA ASP A 830 -11.07 -31.71 22.71
C ASP A 830 -12.07 -32.21 23.74
N THR A 831 -12.51 -33.44 23.61
CA THR A 831 -13.50 -34.05 24.50
C THR A 831 -12.92 -34.49 25.85
N GLU A 832 -11.65 -34.82 25.89
CA GLU A 832 -10.93 -35.25 27.11
C GLU A 832 -10.16 -34.05 27.74
N PHE A 833 -9.46 -33.33 26.90
CA PHE A 833 -8.60 -32.17 27.29
C PHE A 833 -9.23 -30.86 26.83
N ARG A 834 -10.24 -30.38 27.52
CA ARG A 834 -11.05 -29.20 27.12
C ARG A 834 -10.27 -27.92 26.85
N HIS A 835 -9.04 -27.78 27.36
CA HIS A 835 -8.16 -26.66 27.11
C HIS A 835 -7.46 -26.75 25.74
N LEU A 836 -7.40 -27.92 25.12
CA LEU A 836 -6.86 -28.11 23.78
C LEU A 836 -7.93 -27.79 22.74
N MET A 837 -7.52 -27.11 21.68
CA MET A 837 -8.39 -26.71 20.57
C MET A 837 -7.92 -27.32 19.27
N TRP A 838 -8.75 -28.17 18.70
CA TRP A 838 -8.59 -28.65 17.34
C TRP A 838 -8.92 -27.56 16.33
N ASP A 839 -8.37 -27.71 15.15
CA ASP A 839 -8.45 -26.78 14.04
C ASP A 839 -9.07 -27.42 12.76
N PRO A 840 -10.29 -28.02 12.84
CA PRO A 840 -10.89 -28.69 11.71
C PRO A 840 -11.09 -27.73 10.53
N ILE A 841 -10.76 -28.23 9.32
CA ILE A 841 -11.10 -27.57 8.05
C ILE A 841 -12.46 -28.10 7.55
N ASP A 842 -13.04 -27.37 6.58
CA ASP A 842 -14.31 -27.77 6.00
C ASP A 842 -14.23 -29.19 5.41
N PRO A 843 -15.22 -30.10 5.71
CA PRO A 843 -15.28 -31.46 5.15
C PRO A 843 -15.17 -31.52 3.63
N ASP A 844 -15.76 -30.57 2.90
CA ASP A 844 -15.65 -30.51 1.45
C ASP A 844 -14.20 -30.28 1.00
N THR A 845 -13.42 -29.50 1.77
CA THR A 845 -11.99 -29.30 1.48
C THR A 845 -11.20 -30.59 1.64
N ILE A 846 -11.53 -31.42 2.67
CA ILE A 846 -10.92 -32.74 2.89
C ILE A 846 -11.29 -33.69 1.73
N ASN A 847 -12.57 -33.74 1.35
CA ASN A 847 -13.07 -34.56 0.25
C ASN A 847 -12.37 -34.23 -1.08
N GLU A 848 -12.16 -32.92 -1.34
CA GLU A 848 -11.52 -32.44 -2.57
C GLU A 848 -10.04 -32.90 -2.70
N LEU A 849 -9.37 -33.21 -1.61
CA LEU A 849 -8.01 -33.80 -1.67
C LEU A 849 -7.99 -35.17 -2.38
N THR A 850 -9.11 -35.89 -2.40
CA THR A 850 -9.22 -37.20 -3.04
C THR A 850 -9.64 -37.13 -4.51
N ASN A 851 -10.13 -35.96 -4.98
CA ASN A 851 -10.66 -35.76 -6.33
C ASN A 851 -9.61 -35.33 -7.36
N TRP A 852 -8.58 -34.64 -6.96
CA TRP A 852 -7.68 -33.96 -7.87
C TRP A 852 -6.22 -34.15 -7.50
N ILE A 853 -5.36 -34.30 -8.52
CA ILE A 853 -3.89 -34.39 -8.38
C ILE A 853 -3.27 -33.27 -9.18
N ARG A 854 -2.24 -32.61 -8.63
CA ARG A 854 -1.34 -31.76 -9.40
C ARG A 854 -0.20 -32.65 -9.95
N ILE A 855 -0.06 -32.70 -11.26
CA ILE A 855 0.98 -33.51 -11.90
C ILE A 855 2.35 -33.05 -11.40
N ASN A 856 3.12 -34.01 -10.89
CA ASN A 856 4.56 -33.88 -10.67
C ASN A 856 5.25 -34.94 -11.51
N PRO A 857 6.07 -34.54 -12.52
CA PRO A 857 6.73 -35.50 -13.40
C PRO A 857 7.66 -36.49 -12.69
N ASP A 858 8.19 -36.07 -11.51
CA ASP A 858 9.18 -36.82 -10.76
C ASP A 858 8.57 -37.85 -9.78
N ILE A 859 7.24 -37.86 -9.62
CA ILE A 859 6.56 -38.72 -8.67
C ILE A 859 5.49 -39.52 -9.39
N ASP A 860 5.44 -40.84 -9.10
CA ASP A 860 4.37 -41.70 -9.58
C ASP A 860 3.01 -41.18 -9.12
N PRO A 861 2.00 -41.03 -10.01
CA PRO A 861 0.69 -40.46 -9.67
C PRO A 861 -0.06 -41.24 -8.59
N ASP A 862 0.16 -42.56 -8.46
CA ASP A 862 -0.48 -43.39 -7.43
C ASP A 862 0.16 -43.15 -6.06
N LEU A 863 1.48 -42.98 -6.00
CA LEU A 863 2.18 -42.58 -4.77
C LEU A 863 1.74 -41.17 -4.34
N GLN A 864 1.62 -40.27 -5.27
CA GLN A 864 1.15 -38.89 -4.98
C GLN A 864 -0.30 -38.91 -4.48
N LEU A 865 -1.16 -39.71 -5.10
CA LEU A 865 -2.55 -39.89 -4.64
C LEU A 865 -2.60 -40.45 -3.23
N ARG A 866 -1.78 -41.49 -2.95
CA ARG A 866 -1.69 -42.12 -1.63
C ARG A 866 -1.25 -41.11 -0.56
N GLU A 867 -0.28 -40.28 -0.84
CA GLU A 867 0.15 -39.19 0.07
C GLU A 867 -0.98 -38.19 0.33
N GLN A 868 -1.73 -37.79 -0.69
CA GLN A 868 -2.89 -36.93 -0.52
C GLN A 868 -3.98 -37.53 0.34
N PHE A 869 -4.26 -38.86 0.21
CA PHE A 869 -5.19 -39.54 1.08
C PHE A 869 -4.69 -39.56 2.53
N SER A 870 -3.39 -39.81 2.75
CA SER A 870 -2.79 -39.77 4.09
C SER A 870 -2.97 -38.36 4.71
N ASN A 871 -2.72 -37.32 3.95
CA ASN A 871 -2.92 -35.93 4.42
C ASN A 871 -4.40 -35.65 4.70
N ALA A 872 -5.33 -36.13 3.87
CA ALA A 872 -6.77 -36.01 4.08
C ALA A 872 -7.23 -36.70 5.37
N LEU A 873 -6.71 -37.90 5.65
CA LEU A 873 -6.98 -38.65 6.87
C LEU A 873 -6.43 -37.95 8.12
N ARG A 874 -5.23 -37.37 8.05
CA ARG A 874 -4.64 -36.53 9.13
C ARG A 874 -5.49 -35.30 9.44
N GLU A 875 -6.04 -34.64 8.43
CA GLU A 875 -6.97 -33.52 8.64
C GLU A 875 -8.32 -33.97 9.19
N ALA A 876 -8.82 -35.15 8.77
CA ALA A 876 -10.08 -35.69 9.25
C ALA A 876 -10.11 -35.99 10.76
N VAL A 877 -8.93 -36.27 11.37
CA VAL A 877 -8.80 -36.50 12.83
C VAL A 877 -9.22 -35.25 13.63
N ALA A 878 -9.03 -34.05 13.07
CA ALA A 878 -9.40 -32.83 13.75
C ALA A 878 -10.91 -32.68 13.99
N HIS A 879 -11.75 -33.43 13.28
CA HIS A 879 -13.19 -33.45 13.51
C HIS A 879 -13.57 -34.31 14.72
N ASP A 880 -13.69 -35.59 14.56
CA ASP A 880 -13.88 -36.57 15.63
C ASP A 880 -13.68 -38.01 15.08
N ARG A 881 -13.72 -39.02 15.99
CA ARG A 881 -13.53 -40.43 15.62
C ARG A 881 -14.63 -40.94 14.65
N ARG A 882 -15.87 -40.48 14.79
CA ARG A 882 -16.99 -40.90 13.94
C ARG A 882 -16.78 -40.39 12.51
N PHE A 883 -16.48 -39.12 12.36
CA PHE A 883 -16.19 -38.48 11.06
C PHE A 883 -14.99 -39.16 10.38
N TYR A 884 -13.89 -39.35 11.13
CA TYR A 884 -12.69 -40.01 10.63
C TYR A 884 -12.99 -41.41 10.08
N ARG A 885 -13.67 -42.28 10.85
CA ARG A 885 -13.98 -43.63 10.41
C ARG A 885 -14.94 -43.71 9.23
N GLU A 886 -15.92 -42.80 9.19
CA GLU A 886 -16.80 -42.69 8.04
C GLU A 886 -16.03 -42.29 6.79
N PHE A 887 -15.15 -41.27 6.91
CA PHE A 887 -14.30 -40.79 5.82
C PHE A 887 -13.31 -41.90 5.39
N LEU A 888 -12.61 -42.59 6.32
CA LEU A 888 -11.71 -43.69 6.05
C LEU A 888 -12.41 -44.82 5.27
N ARG A 889 -13.62 -45.19 5.68
CA ARG A 889 -14.41 -46.20 4.96
C ARG A 889 -14.65 -45.78 3.50
N LYS A 890 -15.12 -44.54 3.27
CA LYS A 890 -15.33 -44.00 1.90
C LYS A 890 -14.03 -43.99 1.09
N CYS A 891 -12.92 -43.63 1.71
CA CYS A 891 -11.60 -43.65 1.09
C CYS A 891 -11.20 -45.09 0.69
N ASN A 892 -11.33 -46.06 1.59
CA ASN A 892 -10.97 -47.44 1.33
C ASN A 892 -11.88 -48.11 0.29
N ASP A 893 -13.18 -47.79 0.29
CA ASP A 893 -14.12 -48.24 -0.75
C ASP A 893 -13.71 -47.72 -2.14
N ALA A 894 -13.29 -46.45 -2.22
CA ALA A 894 -12.80 -45.84 -3.46
C ALA A 894 -11.45 -46.40 -3.93
N LEU A 895 -10.50 -46.61 -3.02
CA LEU A 895 -9.19 -47.22 -3.31
C LEU A 895 -9.33 -48.63 -3.80
N LYS A 896 -10.22 -49.45 -3.15
CA LYS A 896 -10.51 -50.81 -3.56
C LYS A 896 -11.09 -50.88 -4.99
N GLN A 897 -11.99 -49.96 -5.35
CA GLN A 897 -12.52 -49.89 -6.71
C GLN A 897 -11.45 -49.53 -7.75
N CYS A 898 -10.40 -48.90 -7.34
CA CYS A 898 -9.26 -48.53 -8.21
C CYS A 898 -8.09 -49.52 -8.16
N ASN A 899 -8.22 -50.65 -7.46
CA ASN A 899 -7.17 -51.62 -7.20
C ASN A 899 -5.93 -51.02 -6.54
N LEU A 900 -6.14 -50.10 -5.58
CA LEU A 900 -5.10 -49.48 -4.77
C LEU A 900 -5.15 -49.97 -3.33
N ASP A 901 -4.01 -49.95 -2.64
CA ASP A 901 -3.89 -50.35 -1.25
C ASP A 901 -4.73 -49.49 -0.32
N GLN A 902 -5.44 -50.13 0.60
CA GLN A 902 -6.28 -49.47 1.60
C GLN A 902 -5.45 -49.00 2.80
N PHE A 903 -5.99 -48.03 3.54
CA PHE A 903 -5.39 -47.52 4.78
C PHE A 903 -5.95 -48.20 6.00
N PRO A 904 -5.12 -48.55 7.01
CA PRO A 904 -5.58 -49.02 8.31
C PRO A 904 -6.26 -47.87 9.11
N ASP A 905 -6.98 -48.23 10.18
CA ASP A 905 -7.50 -47.24 11.14
C ASP A 905 -6.36 -46.75 12.04
N GLU A 906 -5.79 -45.59 11.72
CA GLU A 906 -4.70 -44.96 12.46
C GLU A 906 -5.19 -43.77 13.30
N PHE A 907 -6.49 -43.66 13.60
CA PHE A 907 -7.06 -42.54 14.32
C PHE A 907 -6.31 -42.19 15.62
N ASP A 908 -6.02 -43.23 16.45
CA ASP A 908 -5.40 -43.00 17.75
C ASP A 908 -3.93 -42.53 17.61
N GLY A 909 -3.19 -43.05 16.62
CA GLY A 909 -1.84 -42.58 16.31
C GLY A 909 -1.81 -41.12 15.87
N PHE A 910 -2.63 -40.74 14.87
CA PHE A 910 -2.74 -39.37 14.40
C PHE A 910 -3.25 -38.42 15.50
N ARG A 911 -4.22 -38.86 16.31
CA ARG A 911 -4.75 -38.10 17.43
C ARG A 911 -3.66 -37.80 18.46
N THR A 912 -2.90 -38.80 18.86
CA THR A 912 -1.82 -38.66 19.86
C THR A 912 -0.73 -37.69 19.38
N SER A 913 -0.27 -37.89 18.13
CA SER A 913 0.71 -36.97 17.52
C SER A 913 0.20 -35.52 17.49
N ARG A 914 -1.06 -35.29 17.09
CA ARG A 914 -1.65 -33.96 17.01
C ARG A 914 -1.87 -33.33 18.39
N ILE A 915 -2.30 -34.13 19.41
CA ILE A 915 -2.43 -33.67 20.79
C ILE A 915 -1.08 -33.18 21.33
N GLY A 916 0.02 -33.90 21.07
CA GLY A 916 1.36 -33.43 21.45
C GLY A 916 1.67 -32.01 20.93
N ARG A 917 1.40 -31.78 19.65
CA ARG A 917 1.59 -30.44 19.03
C ARG A 917 0.66 -29.37 19.65
N LEU A 918 -0.63 -29.68 19.81
CA LEU A 918 -1.61 -28.79 20.43
C LEU A 918 -1.27 -28.44 21.88
N ALA A 919 -0.58 -29.35 22.59
CA ALA A 919 -0.08 -29.12 23.95
C ALA A 919 1.29 -28.41 24.00
N GLY A 920 1.92 -28.16 22.85
CA GLY A 920 3.23 -27.53 22.79
C GLY A 920 4.40 -28.45 23.12
N VAL A 921 4.20 -29.77 23.06
CA VAL A 921 5.27 -30.75 23.26
C VAL A 921 6.09 -30.82 21.96
N SER A 922 7.36 -30.43 22.05
CA SER A 922 8.31 -30.56 20.94
C SER A 922 8.58 -32.06 20.70
N VAL A 923 8.22 -32.57 19.53
CA VAL A 923 8.61 -33.90 19.09
C VAL A 923 10.05 -33.83 18.61
N THR A 924 11.00 -34.25 19.45
CA THR A 924 12.42 -34.31 19.06
C THR A 924 12.63 -35.46 18.05
N ALA A 925 13.73 -35.42 17.30
CA ALA A 925 14.07 -36.45 16.29
C ALA A 925 14.11 -37.87 16.84
N GLU A 926 14.40 -38.05 18.13
CA GLU A 926 14.35 -39.35 18.82
C GLU A 926 12.93 -39.89 18.96
N THR A 927 11.92 -39.05 19.09
CA THR A 927 10.51 -39.44 19.11
C THR A 927 9.99 -39.88 17.72
N LYS A 928 10.59 -39.42 16.63
CA LYS A 928 10.30 -39.88 15.26
C LYS A 928 10.76 -41.28 15.00
N LEU A 929 11.82 -41.76 15.69
CA LEU A 929 12.27 -43.15 15.64
C LEU A 929 11.41 -44.08 16.51
N ALA A 930 10.78 -43.56 17.56
CA ALA A 930 9.86 -44.28 18.43
C ALA A 930 8.43 -44.41 17.85
N GLU A 931 8.05 -43.62 16.86
CA GLU A 931 6.77 -43.75 16.14
C GLU A 931 6.67 -45.05 15.34
N ASN A 932 7.81 -45.73 15.11
CA ASN A 932 7.85 -47.09 14.52
C ASN A 932 7.79 -48.24 15.55
N SER A 933 7.73 -47.90 16.85
CA SER A 933 7.54 -48.90 17.91
C SER A 933 6.51 -48.36 18.91
N ALA A 934 5.38 -49.07 18.99
CA ALA A 934 4.24 -48.71 19.85
C ALA A 934 4.68 -48.56 21.32
N THR A 935 4.99 -47.40 21.76
CA THR A 935 5.26 -47.11 23.17
C THR A 935 4.34 -45.97 23.64
N VAL A 936 3.50 -46.28 24.61
CA VAL A 936 2.58 -45.38 25.28
C VAL A 936 3.39 -44.33 26.03
N ILE A 937 3.34 -43.07 25.60
CA ILE A 937 3.87 -41.93 26.33
C ILE A 937 2.80 -41.44 27.31
N SER A 938 3.01 -41.64 28.61
CA SER A 938 2.23 -40.98 29.64
C SER A 938 2.66 -39.56 29.77
N VAL A 939 1.86 -38.61 29.28
CA VAL A 939 2.08 -37.18 29.48
C VAL A 939 1.69 -36.81 30.92
N ARG A 940 2.67 -36.51 31.77
CA ARG A 940 2.40 -35.77 33.00
C ARG A 940 2.18 -34.30 32.65
N ILE A 941 0.96 -33.84 32.82
CA ILE A 941 0.54 -32.44 32.72
C ILE A 941 1.04 -31.66 33.94
#